data_322606014f3f9a6a9aeb306e21e09860
#
_entry.id   322606014f3f9a6a9aeb306e21e09860
#
_cell.length_a   1.000
_cell.length_b   1.000
_cell.length_c   1.000
_cell.angle_alpha   90.00
_cell.angle_beta   90.00
_cell.angle_gamma   90.00
#
_symmetry.space_group_name_H-M   'P 1'
#
loop_
_entity.id
_entity.type
_entity.pdbx_description
1 polymer ?
#
loop_
_entity_poly.entity_id
_entity_poly.type
_entity_poly.pdbx_seq_one_letter_code
_entity_poly.pdbx_strand_id
1 'polypeptide(L)'
;VNWCPSDQTVLANEQVVDGCCERCGAEVEVRELEQWFLKITDYADRLLEDLDTVDWPENVKTMQRNWIGRSEGAEVVFTCDELGTEYPVFTTRPDTLFGATFFVLAPEHPDVLRLAEGTGNEQAVAEYVKEALARGSDLRGAAEREKTGVALGRTVTNPVNGEQIPVFVADYVLMEYGTGAIMAVPGHDERDYAFAKAFDLPIRRVIEGDNPDGDADGLPYAGDGVLVNSAPQFDGQPNREALKEIVVWLESEGKGKLAVNYRLRDWLISRQRYWGCPIPIVRCPECGIVPVPNDQLPVMLPVIEDYAPQGQSPLAAATDWVNTECPNCGGPAERETDTMDTFVDSSWYFLRYCDASNDEAAWDPAILREWMPVDQYIGGVEHAILHLLYARFFCKALADLGHLDVDEPFARLFTQGMITRDGAKMSKSRGNVVSPKAIVDRYGADSARAYILFIGAPDQDADWSDEGVEGVHRFLSRLWRLSAEVADHDAAGAPVGDEAANTELIRKANWAIEKVTGDMDRRFAFNTAIAAVMELVNEVSRLRDSAGLDAQRFALETASSLCFPFAPHVTTDAYHLLTGEQLWEQPWPTADAATLERDTYELVCQVNGKLRDRVEVASDASKEQLEAAAMAAPNVQVHLDGREPNKVIVVPGKLVNIVVG
;
A
#
# COMPACT_ATOMS: atom_id res chain seq x y z
N VAL A 1 -14.93 1.59 -20.33
CA VAL A 1 -14.97 1.28 -18.89
C VAL A 1 -14.94 -0.22 -18.66
N ASN A 2 -14.38 -0.64 -17.54
CA ASN A 2 -14.40 -2.04 -17.11
C ASN A 2 -15.80 -2.40 -16.58
N TRP A 3 -16.35 -3.51 -17.04
CA TRP A 3 -17.68 -4.00 -16.69
C TRP A 3 -17.61 -5.41 -16.10
N CYS A 4 -18.22 -5.61 -14.94
CA CYS A 4 -18.40 -6.94 -14.37
C CYS A 4 -19.73 -7.55 -14.84
N PRO A 5 -19.73 -8.63 -15.65
CA PRO A 5 -20.97 -9.24 -16.16
C PRO A 5 -21.78 -9.96 -15.07
N SER A 6 -21.12 -10.41 -13.99
CA SER A 6 -21.75 -11.07 -12.86
C SER A 6 -22.43 -10.07 -11.92
N ASP A 7 -21.71 -9.01 -11.53
CA ASP A 7 -22.23 -7.94 -10.65
C ASP A 7 -23.06 -6.92 -11.42
N GLN A 8 -23.05 -6.95 -12.76
CA GLN A 8 -23.76 -6.05 -13.67
C GLN A 8 -23.53 -4.56 -13.35
N THR A 9 -22.29 -4.19 -13.13
CA THR A 9 -21.88 -2.81 -12.81
C THR A 9 -20.51 -2.52 -13.40
N VAL A 10 -20.20 -1.23 -13.57
CA VAL A 10 -18.85 -0.78 -13.94
C VAL A 10 -17.92 -0.87 -12.73
N LEU A 11 -16.63 -1.03 -13.02
CA LEU A 11 -15.55 -1.10 -12.04
C LEU A 11 -14.54 -0.01 -12.31
N ALA A 12 -14.02 0.60 -11.25
CA ALA A 12 -12.81 1.41 -11.36
C ALA A 12 -11.60 0.51 -11.68
N ASN A 13 -10.53 1.10 -12.22
CA ASN A 13 -9.34 0.32 -12.62
C ASN A 13 -8.74 -0.46 -11.45
N GLU A 14 -8.77 0.13 -10.27
CA GLU A 14 -8.25 -0.44 -9.03
C GLU A 14 -9.06 -1.65 -8.53
N GLN A 15 -10.27 -1.83 -9.04
CA GLN A 15 -11.19 -2.93 -8.71
C GLN A 15 -11.06 -4.12 -9.68
N VAL A 16 -10.13 -4.04 -10.61
CA VAL A 16 -9.79 -5.13 -11.53
C VAL A 16 -8.45 -5.72 -11.12
N VAL A 17 -8.45 -7.00 -10.73
CA VAL A 17 -7.26 -7.73 -10.30
C VAL A 17 -7.07 -8.92 -11.23
N ASP A 18 -5.94 -8.97 -11.92
CA ASP A 18 -5.62 -10.03 -12.89
C ASP A 18 -6.72 -10.25 -13.94
N GLY A 19 -7.33 -9.14 -14.44
CA GLY A 19 -8.41 -9.19 -15.43
C GLY A 19 -9.78 -9.61 -14.87
N CYS A 20 -9.88 -9.78 -13.56
CA CYS A 20 -11.10 -10.23 -12.89
C CYS A 20 -11.65 -9.17 -11.91
N CYS A 21 -12.94 -9.20 -11.68
CA CYS A 21 -13.59 -8.41 -10.65
C CYS A 21 -13.05 -8.80 -9.25
N GLU A 22 -12.53 -7.86 -8.49
CA GLU A 22 -11.99 -8.08 -7.13
C GLU A 22 -13.00 -8.72 -6.17
N ARG A 23 -14.30 -8.48 -6.41
CA ARG A 23 -15.38 -8.89 -5.53
C ARG A 23 -15.89 -10.30 -5.83
N CYS A 24 -16.20 -10.61 -7.10
CA CYS A 24 -16.85 -11.86 -7.48
C CYS A 24 -15.94 -12.80 -8.26
N GLY A 25 -14.76 -12.35 -8.71
CA GLY A 25 -13.81 -13.14 -9.50
C GLY A 25 -14.25 -13.41 -10.94
N ALA A 26 -15.33 -12.78 -11.43
CA ALA A 26 -15.74 -12.90 -12.81
C ALA A 26 -14.77 -12.14 -13.73
N GLU A 27 -14.50 -12.67 -14.92
CA GLU A 27 -13.73 -11.99 -15.94
C GLU A 27 -14.40 -10.67 -16.34
N VAL A 28 -13.60 -9.60 -16.44
CA VAL A 28 -14.08 -8.25 -16.72
C VAL A 28 -14.16 -8.03 -18.22
N GLU A 29 -15.25 -7.39 -18.67
CA GLU A 29 -15.44 -6.97 -20.06
C GLU A 29 -15.18 -5.48 -20.21
N VAL A 30 -14.69 -5.04 -21.36
CA VAL A 30 -14.61 -3.61 -21.71
C VAL A 30 -15.89 -3.19 -22.44
N ARG A 31 -16.53 -2.10 -21.96
CA ARG A 31 -17.73 -1.52 -22.57
C ARG A 31 -17.58 -0.01 -22.76
N GLU A 32 -18.25 0.52 -23.78
CA GLU A 32 -18.40 1.96 -23.96
C GLU A 32 -19.68 2.42 -23.30
N LEU A 33 -19.54 3.18 -22.22
CA LEU A 33 -20.65 3.72 -21.45
C LEU A 33 -20.32 5.16 -21.05
N GLU A 34 -21.34 6.03 -21.07
CA GLU A 34 -21.22 7.38 -20.51
C GLU A 34 -21.28 7.29 -18.99
N GLN A 35 -20.25 7.78 -18.31
CA GLN A 35 -20.08 7.60 -16.87
C GLN A 35 -19.49 8.87 -16.23
N TRP A 36 -19.63 8.97 -14.90
CA TRP A 36 -19.04 10.06 -14.11
C TRP A 36 -17.65 9.71 -13.61
N PHE A 37 -16.74 10.66 -13.77
CA PHE A 37 -15.36 10.55 -13.31
C PHE A 37 -14.97 11.78 -12.48
N LEU A 38 -14.14 11.56 -11.46
CA LEU A 38 -13.40 12.64 -10.80
C LEU A 38 -12.00 12.72 -11.38
N LYS A 39 -11.54 13.93 -11.70
CA LYS A 39 -10.24 14.19 -12.35
C LYS A 39 -9.08 14.09 -11.37
N ILE A 40 -8.83 12.90 -10.84
CA ILE A 40 -7.69 12.63 -9.96
C ILE A 40 -6.35 12.85 -10.68
N THR A 41 -6.32 12.71 -12.00
CA THR A 41 -5.12 12.93 -12.81
C THR A 41 -4.61 14.37 -12.75
N ASP A 42 -5.49 15.37 -12.58
CA ASP A 42 -5.11 16.77 -12.40
C ASP A 42 -4.31 16.99 -11.09
N TYR A 43 -4.36 16.05 -10.18
CA TYR A 43 -3.66 16.06 -8.88
C TYR A 43 -2.44 15.16 -8.83
N ALA A 44 -2.08 14.49 -9.92
CA ALA A 44 -1.06 13.44 -9.94
C ALA A 44 0.30 13.92 -9.41
N ASP A 45 0.78 15.11 -9.81
CA ASP A 45 2.05 15.65 -9.32
C ASP A 45 1.98 15.99 -7.82
N ARG A 46 0.93 16.66 -7.34
CA ARG A 46 0.76 16.96 -5.92
C ARG A 46 0.64 15.67 -5.07
N LEU A 47 -0.05 14.66 -5.59
CA LEU A 47 -0.13 13.35 -4.94
C LEU A 47 1.23 12.67 -4.83
N LEU A 48 2.15 12.90 -5.76
CA LEU A 48 3.52 12.40 -5.70
C LEU A 48 4.41 13.22 -4.76
N GLU A 49 4.41 14.55 -4.91
CA GLU A 49 5.28 15.46 -4.18
C GLU A 49 4.98 15.43 -2.67
N ASP A 50 3.70 15.43 -2.30
CA ASP A 50 3.27 15.46 -0.92
C ASP A 50 3.44 14.12 -0.18
N LEU A 51 3.80 13.01 -0.87
CA LEU A 51 4.22 11.77 -0.20
C LEU A 51 5.43 11.97 0.72
N ASP A 52 6.26 12.97 0.43
CA ASP A 52 7.44 13.27 1.24
C ASP A 52 7.10 14.07 2.52
N THR A 53 5.87 14.60 2.63
CA THR A 53 5.40 15.37 3.78
C THR A 53 4.78 14.51 4.89
N VAL A 54 4.40 13.26 4.60
CA VAL A 54 3.70 12.36 5.53
C VAL A 54 4.64 11.29 6.10
N ASP A 55 4.43 10.92 7.36
CA ASP A 55 5.15 9.84 8.05
C ASP A 55 4.46 8.48 7.80
N TRP A 56 4.60 8.00 6.57
CA TRP A 56 4.01 6.75 6.10
C TRP A 56 5.07 5.70 5.78
N PRO A 57 4.74 4.40 5.88
CA PRO A 57 5.64 3.32 5.49
C PRO A 57 6.10 3.44 4.03
N GLU A 58 7.40 3.23 3.77
CA GLU A 58 7.98 3.44 2.45
C GLU A 58 7.43 2.50 1.37
N ASN A 59 7.01 1.29 1.76
CA ASN A 59 6.32 0.37 0.85
C ASN A 59 4.99 0.96 0.33
N VAL A 60 4.20 1.62 1.19
CA VAL A 60 2.94 2.28 0.79
C VAL A 60 3.24 3.46 -0.16
N LYS A 61 4.22 4.30 0.18
CA LYS A 61 4.66 5.40 -0.69
C LYS A 61 5.11 4.88 -2.06
N THR A 62 5.87 3.79 -2.08
CA THR A 62 6.33 3.14 -3.33
C THR A 62 5.16 2.59 -4.14
N MET A 63 4.16 1.97 -3.49
CA MET A 63 2.96 1.50 -4.19
C MET A 63 2.21 2.66 -4.84
N GLN A 64 2.03 3.79 -4.15
CA GLN A 64 1.37 4.97 -4.73
C GLN A 64 2.20 5.59 -5.86
N ARG A 65 3.52 5.76 -5.69
CA ARG A 65 4.41 6.25 -6.77
C ARG A 65 4.31 5.38 -8.02
N ASN A 66 4.34 4.06 -7.85
CA ASN A 66 4.22 3.11 -8.95
C ASN A 66 2.83 3.14 -9.59
N TRP A 67 1.77 3.32 -8.82
CA TRP A 67 0.40 3.39 -9.32
C TRP A 67 0.15 4.66 -10.12
N ILE A 68 0.57 5.80 -9.62
CA ILE A 68 0.51 7.08 -10.33
C ILE A 68 1.37 7.01 -11.60
N GLY A 69 2.55 6.39 -11.51
CA GLY A 69 3.36 6.00 -12.65
C GLY A 69 3.74 7.19 -13.53
N ARG A 70 4.23 8.28 -12.92
CA ARG A 70 4.71 9.47 -13.63
C ARG A 70 5.91 9.12 -14.52
N SER A 71 5.80 9.45 -15.78
CA SER A 71 6.84 9.21 -16.78
C SER A 71 7.15 10.51 -17.50
N GLU A 72 8.41 10.92 -17.51
CA GLU A 72 8.90 12.04 -18.32
C GLU A 72 9.47 11.52 -19.63
N GLY A 73 9.17 12.21 -20.71
CA GLY A 73 9.61 11.82 -22.05
C GLY A 73 9.35 12.90 -23.08
N ALA A 74 9.19 12.48 -24.31
CA ALA A 74 8.84 13.35 -25.42
C ALA A 74 7.56 12.88 -26.10
N GLU A 75 6.70 13.82 -26.44
CA GLU A 75 5.68 13.63 -27.46
C GLU A 75 6.29 13.98 -28.82
N VAL A 76 6.26 13.04 -29.76
CA VAL A 76 6.88 13.16 -31.07
C VAL A 76 5.82 12.88 -32.14
N VAL A 77 5.75 13.73 -33.17
CA VAL A 77 4.70 13.63 -34.18
C VAL A 77 5.23 12.91 -35.42
N PHE A 78 4.67 11.74 -35.72
CA PHE A 78 4.86 11.03 -36.99
C PHE A 78 3.74 11.38 -37.96
N THR A 79 4.05 11.54 -39.26
CA THR A 79 3.07 11.97 -40.26
C THR A 79 2.88 10.91 -41.33
N CYS A 80 1.63 10.54 -41.60
CA CYS A 80 1.28 9.80 -42.80
C CYS A 80 1.05 10.78 -43.93
N ASP A 81 2.06 11.00 -44.76
CA ASP A 81 2.04 11.99 -45.82
C ASP A 81 0.93 11.75 -46.85
N GLU A 82 0.62 10.47 -47.13
CA GLU A 82 -0.42 10.08 -48.09
C GLU A 82 -1.82 10.51 -47.68
N LEU A 83 -2.11 10.56 -46.39
CA LEU A 83 -3.41 10.91 -45.82
C LEU A 83 -3.41 12.32 -45.15
N GLY A 84 -2.24 12.95 -45.00
CA GLY A 84 -2.08 14.20 -44.28
C GLY A 84 -2.48 14.08 -42.81
N THR A 85 -2.24 12.91 -42.18
CA THR A 85 -2.63 12.63 -40.81
C THR A 85 -1.41 12.58 -39.91
N GLU A 86 -1.49 13.22 -38.76
CA GLU A 86 -0.46 13.26 -37.73
C GLU A 86 -0.76 12.27 -36.60
N TYR A 87 0.26 11.56 -36.15
CA TYR A 87 0.22 10.59 -35.06
C TYR A 87 1.20 11.00 -33.96
N PRO A 88 0.73 11.66 -32.88
CA PRO A 88 1.58 11.93 -31.73
C PRO A 88 1.87 10.64 -30.98
N VAL A 89 3.14 10.41 -30.68
CA VAL A 89 3.65 9.25 -29.91
C VAL A 89 4.39 9.74 -28.69
N PHE A 90 4.06 9.21 -27.54
CA PHE A 90 4.83 9.43 -26.32
C PHE A 90 5.94 8.38 -26.18
N THR A 91 7.16 8.84 -25.90
CA THR A 91 8.28 7.96 -25.59
C THR A 91 9.09 8.46 -24.41
N THR A 92 9.47 7.56 -23.50
CA THR A 92 10.45 7.83 -22.44
C THR A 92 11.89 7.69 -22.92
N ARG A 93 12.08 7.24 -24.17
CA ARG A 93 13.37 6.98 -24.80
C ARG A 93 13.54 7.76 -26.11
N PRO A 94 13.48 9.12 -26.08
CA PRO A 94 13.73 9.92 -27.28
C PRO A 94 15.14 9.71 -27.86
N ASP A 95 16.10 9.23 -27.08
CA ASP A 95 17.43 8.80 -27.48
C ASP A 95 17.43 7.65 -28.51
N THR A 96 16.35 6.87 -28.60
CA THR A 96 16.22 5.74 -29.55
C THR A 96 15.45 6.07 -30.84
N LEU A 97 14.91 7.29 -30.99
CA LEU A 97 14.08 7.73 -32.13
C LEU A 97 14.71 7.47 -33.50
N PHE A 98 16.04 7.64 -33.61
CA PHE A 98 16.79 7.38 -34.85
C PHE A 98 16.83 5.90 -35.25
N GLY A 99 16.54 5.01 -34.29
CA GLY A 99 16.45 3.56 -34.46
C GLY A 99 15.04 3.05 -34.78
N ALA A 100 14.06 3.95 -34.87
CA ALA A 100 12.70 3.54 -35.22
C ALA A 100 12.63 3.07 -36.69
N THR A 101 12.22 1.82 -36.89
CA THR A 101 12.20 1.18 -38.22
C THR A 101 10.81 0.76 -38.68
N PHE A 102 9.83 0.77 -37.79
CA PHE A 102 8.42 0.60 -38.09
C PHE A 102 7.54 1.30 -37.06
N PHE A 103 6.27 1.42 -37.36
CA PHE A 103 5.28 2.10 -36.55
C PHE A 103 4.10 1.17 -36.28
N VAL A 104 3.54 1.18 -35.08
CA VAL A 104 2.50 0.24 -34.71
C VAL A 104 1.33 0.94 -34.06
N LEU A 105 0.13 0.58 -34.50
CA LEU A 105 -1.14 1.01 -33.91
C LEU A 105 -1.79 -0.13 -33.13
N ALA A 106 -2.47 0.23 -32.05
CA ALA A 106 -3.34 -0.68 -31.32
C ALA A 106 -4.54 -1.12 -32.18
N PRO A 107 -5.05 -2.33 -32.05
CA PRO A 107 -6.24 -2.78 -32.80
C PRO A 107 -7.47 -1.90 -32.62
N GLU A 108 -7.59 -1.23 -31.47
CA GLU A 108 -8.68 -0.30 -31.13
C GLU A 108 -8.52 1.09 -31.76
N HIS A 109 -7.36 1.41 -32.32
CA HIS A 109 -7.10 2.75 -32.82
C HIS A 109 -8.07 3.08 -34.00
N PRO A 110 -8.77 4.23 -33.96
CA PRO A 110 -9.83 4.57 -34.91
C PRO A 110 -9.35 4.62 -36.38
N ASP A 111 -8.08 4.90 -36.59
CA ASP A 111 -7.51 5.04 -37.94
C ASP A 111 -7.02 3.72 -38.56
N VAL A 112 -7.02 2.59 -37.82
CA VAL A 112 -6.47 1.31 -38.34
C VAL A 112 -7.16 0.89 -39.63
N LEU A 113 -8.50 0.88 -39.64
CA LEU A 113 -9.26 0.50 -40.84
C LEU A 113 -9.11 1.55 -41.95
N ARG A 114 -9.10 2.85 -41.62
CA ARG A 114 -8.90 3.94 -42.57
C ARG A 114 -7.53 3.89 -43.25
N LEU A 115 -6.48 3.55 -42.51
CA LEU A 115 -5.12 3.43 -43.05
C LEU A 115 -4.98 2.20 -43.98
N ALA A 116 -5.75 1.15 -43.77
CA ALA A 116 -5.75 -0.03 -44.62
C ALA A 116 -6.54 0.17 -45.92
N GLU A 117 -7.43 1.17 -45.97
CA GLU A 117 -8.32 1.42 -47.11
C GLU A 117 -7.54 1.70 -48.41
N GLY A 118 -7.85 0.96 -49.51
CA GLY A 118 -7.18 1.10 -50.79
C GLY A 118 -5.80 0.46 -50.90
N THR A 119 -5.32 -0.23 -49.86
CA THR A 119 -3.96 -0.82 -49.85
C THR A 119 -3.89 -2.28 -50.26
N GLY A 120 -5.02 -2.97 -50.38
CA GLY A 120 -5.11 -4.42 -50.64
C GLY A 120 -4.99 -5.27 -49.36
N ASN A 121 -4.73 -4.69 -48.21
CA ASN A 121 -4.64 -5.37 -46.90
C ASN A 121 -5.92 -5.25 -46.04
N GLU A 122 -6.93 -4.57 -46.55
CA GLU A 122 -8.17 -4.23 -45.85
C GLU A 122 -8.82 -5.40 -45.14
N GLN A 123 -8.99 -6.52 -45.89
CA GLN A 123 -9.64 -7.70 -45.35
C GLN A 123 -8.81 -8.33 -44.23
N ALA A 124 -7.50 -8.50 -44.44
CA ALA A 124 -6.61 -9.08 -43.46
C ALA A 124 -6.53 -8.24 -42.17
N VAL A 125 -6.52 -6.92 -42.29
CA VAL A 125 -6.54 -5.98 -41.20
C VAL A 125 -7.86 -6.07 -40.40
N ALA A 126 -9.00 -6.07 -41.09
CA ALA A 126 -10.31 -6.18 -40.44
C ALA A 126 -10.50 -7.52 -39.71
N GLU A 127 -10.04 -8.64 -40.27
CA GLU A 127 -10.07 -9.94 -39.61
C GLU A 127 -9.17 -9.95 -38.38
N TYR A 128 -7.95 -9.41 -38.48
CA TYR A 128 -7.00 -9.33 -37.37
C TYR A 128 -7.53 -8.46 -36.22
N VAL A 129 -8.06 -7.27 -36.52
CA VAL A 129 -8.66 -6.37 -35.51
C VAL A 129 -9.78 -7.10 -34.78
N LYS A 130 -10.68 -7.77 -35.48
CA LYS A 130 -11.78 -8.52 -34.86
C LYS A 130 -11.28 -9.62 -33.93
N GLU A 131 -10.25 -10.38 -34.34
CA GLU A 131 -9.66 -11.45 -33.53
C GLU A 131 -8.92 -10.88 -32.30
N ALA A 132 -8.17 -9.78 -32.47
CA ALA A 132 -7.43 -9.15 -31.40
C ALA A 132 -8.37 -8.55 -30.33
N LEU A 133 -9.45 -7.91 -30.74
CA LEU A 133 -10.46 -7.36 -29.82
C LEU A 133 -11.20 -8.46 -29.04
N ALA A 134 -11.42 -9.61 -29.66
CA ALA A 134 -12.07 -10.75 -29.00
C ALA A 134 -11.20 -11.39 -27.90
N ARG A 135 -9.89 -11.12 -27.84
CA ARG A 135 -8.95 -11.72 -26.87
C ARG A 135 -8.78 -10.93 -25.56
N GLY A 136 -9.29 -9.70 -25.47
CA GLY A 136 -9.11 -8.81 -24.31
C GLY A 136 -7.69 -8.23 -24.16
N SER A 137 -7.58 -7.08 -23.53
CA SER A 137 -6.31 -6.32 -23.40
C SER A 137 -5.27 -7.01 -22.52
N ASP A 138 -5.71 -7.65 -21.42
CA ASP A 138 -4.81 -8.26 -20.45
C ASP A 138 -4.04 -9.48 -20.99
N LEU A 139 -4.70 -10.29 -21.82
CA LEU A 139 -4.06 -11.42 -22.47
C LEU A 139 -3.09 -11.00 -23.58
N ARG A 140 -3.23 -9.80 -24.13
CA ARG A 140 -2.38 -9.26 -25.21
C ARG A 140 -1.04 -8.72 -24.70
N GLY A 141 -0.99 -8.20 -23.48
CA GLY A 141 0.20 -7.61 -22.85
C GLY A 141 1.25 -8.61 -22.35
N ALA A 142 1.00 -9.93 -22.36
CA ALA A 142 1.91 -10.93 -21.82
C ALA A 142 3.21 -11.04 -22.64
N ALA A 143 4.36 -10.93 -21.95
CA ALA A 143 5.69 -10.82 -22.56
C ALA A 143 6.15 -12.07 -23.34
N GLU A 144 5.70 -13.26 -22.93
CA GLU A 144 6.18 -14.57 -23.46
C GLU A 144 5.47 -15.05 -24.75
N ARG A 145 4.60 -14.23 -25.34
CA ARG A 145 3.77 -14.63 -26.46
C ARG A 145 4.42 -14.33 -27.81
N GLU A 146 4.18 -15.20 -28.81
CA GLU A 146 4.54 -14.94 -30.19
C GLU A 146 3.88 -13.63 -30.65
N LYS A 147 4.68 -12.73 -31.22
CA LYS A 147 4.20 -11.41 -31.67
C LYS A 147 3.47 -11.55 -33.00
N THR A 148 2.23 -11.06 -33.04
CA THR A 148 1.37 -11.10 -34.23
C THR A 148 1.01 -9.67 -34.65
N GLY A 149 0.73 -9.50 -35.93
CA GLY A 149 0.33 -8.22 -36.51
C GLY A 149 0.07 -8.31 -38.00
N VAL A 150 -0.43 -7.22 -38.60
CA VAL A 150 -0.69 -7.08 -40.03
C VAL A 150 -0.21 -5.71 -40.51
N ALA A 151 0.48 -5.70 -41.65
CA ALA A 151 0.89 -4.43 -42.28
C ALA A 151 -0.35 -3.70 -42.84
N LEU A 152 -0.45 -2.40 -42.56
CA LEU A 152 -1.55 -1.57 -43.07
C LEU A 152 -1.36 -1.16 -44.55
N GLY A 153 -0.17 -1.38 -45.11
CA GLY A 153 0.15 -0.99 -46.50
C GLY A 153 0.45 0.49 -46.69
N ARG A 154 0.65 1.24 -45.57
CA ARG A 154 1.02 2.65 -45.53
C ARG A 154 2.34 2.86 -44.80
N THR A 155 2.90 4.04 -44.96
CA THR A 155 4.08 4.48 -44.22
C THR A 155 3.81 5.76 -43.46
N VAL A 156 4.63 5.98 -42.41
CA VAL A 156 4.72 7.27 -41.72
C VAL A 156 6.15 7.81 -41.80
N THR A 157 6.29 9.11 -41.80
CA THR A 157 7.58 9.81 -41.82
C THR A 157 8.12 9.87 -40.38
N ASN A 158 9.30 9.31 -40.14
CA ASN A 158 10.03 9.54 -38.91
C ASN A 158 10.56 10.97 -38.87
N PRO A 159 10.12 11.81 -37.91
CA PRO A 159 10.45 13.24 -37.89
C PRO A 159 11.93 13.54 -37.69
N VAL A 160 12.73 12.63 -37.11
CA VAL A 160 14.14 12.90 -36.78
C VAL A 160 15.08 12.73 -37.98
N ASN A 161 14.74 11.86 -38.94
CA ASN A 161 15.60 11.55 -40.11
C ASN A 161 14.89 11.60 -41.47
N GLY A 162 13.56 11.79 -41.48
CA GLY A 162 12.74 11.86 -42.70
C GLY A 162 12.50 10.51 -43.39
N GLU A 163 12.85 9.40 -42.75
CA GLU A 163 12.63 8.05 -43.32
C GLU A 163 11.15 7.67 -43.30
N GLN A 164 10.70 7.03 -44.38
CA GLN A 164 9.38 6.41 -44.47
C GLN A 164 9.44 5.03 -43.87
N ILE A 165 8.75 4.83 -42.74
CA ILE A 165 8.69 3.55 -42.04
C ILE A 165 7.30 2.91 -42.14
N PRO A 166 7.19 1.58 -42.32
CA PRO A 166 5.91 0.90 -42.50
C PRO A 166 5.05 0.93 -41.26
N VAL A 167 3.72 0.99 -41.45
CA VAL A 167 2.72 0.96 -40.38
C VAL A 167 2.11 -0.42 -40.25
N PHE A 168 2.04 -0.93 -39.02
CA PHE A 168 1.41 -2.19 -38.66
C PHE A 168 0.27 -1.98 -37.65
N VAL A 169 -0.67 -2.89 -37.60
CA VAL A 169 -1.53 -3.13 -36.44
C VAL A 169 -1.02 -4.36 -35.70
N ALA A 170 -0.86 -4.29 -34.38
CA ALA A 170 -0.39 -5.43 -33.58
C ALA A 170 -1.01 -5.45 -32.18
N ASP A 171 -1.22 -6.65 -31.67
CA ASP A 171 -1.92 -6.91 -30.42
C ASP A 171 -1.11 -6.60 -29.15
N TYR A 172 0.21 -6.40 -29.26
CA TYR A 172 1.05 -5.99 -28.11
C TYR A 172 1.03 -4.50 -27.81
N VAL A 173 0.39 -3.69 -28.68
CA VAL A 173 0.13 -2.27 -28.45
C VAL A 173 -1.27 -2.10 -27.89
N LEU A 174 -1.39 -1.39 -26.78
CA LEU A 174 -2.65 -1.18 -26.09
C LEU A 174 -3.10 0.27 -26.29
N MET A 175 -4.37 0.48 -26.63
CA MET A 175 -4.98 1.82 -26.76
C MET A 175 -4.90 2.61 -25.44
N GLU A 176 -4.85 1.89 -24.35
CA GLU A 176 -4.80 2.43 -23.01
C GLU A 176 -3.47 3.07 -22.65
N TYR A 177 -2.42 2.87 -23.43
CA TYR A 177 -1.10 3.43 -23.18
C TYR A 177 -0.79 4.52 -24.22
N GLY A 178 -0.80 5.78 -23.78
CA GLY A 178 -0.57 6.92 -24.64
C GLY A 178 -1.70 7.17 -25.64
N THR A 179 -1.36 7.28 -26.92
CA THR A 179 -2.31 7.53 -28.02
C THR A 179 -2.77 6.25 -28.74
N GLY A 180 -2.38 5.05 -28.25
CA GLY A 180 -2.57 3.79 -28.97
C GLY A 180 -1.66 3.64 -30.20
N ALA A 181 -0.66 4.50 -30.33
CA ALA A 181 0.36 4.48 -31.38
C ALA A 181 1.76 4.46 -30.76
N ILE A 182 2.62 3.60 -31.27
CA ILE A 182 4.02 3.56 -30.84
C ILE A 182 4.99 3.60 -32.02
N MET A 183 6.13 4.24 -31.82
CA MET A 183 7.31 4.01 -32.64
C MET A 183 8.00 2.73 -32.17
N ALA A 184 8.38 1.87 -33.07
CA ALA A 184 9.06 0.62 -32.73
C ALA A 184 10.57 0.72 -32.97
N VAL A 185 11.33 0.39 -31.95
CA VAL A 185 12.80 0.52 -31.91
C VAL A 185 13.47 -0.83 -31.64
N PRO A 186 13.48 -1.75 -32.60
CA PRO A 186 13.86 -3.16 -32.39
C PRO A 186 15.31 -3.35 -31.91
N GLY A 187 16.20 -2.38 -32.11
CA GLY A 187 17.54 -2.43 -31.55
C GLY A 187 17.59 -2.25 -30.02
N HIS A 188 16.50 -1.71 -29.40
CA HIS A 188 16.52 -1.22 -28.02
C HIS A 188 15.27 -1.56 -27.21
N ASP A 189 14.32 -2.34 -27.75
CA ASP A 189 13.14 -2.90 -27.06
C ASP A 189 12.96 -4.37 -27.44
N GLU A 190 12.79 -5.24 -26.45
CA GLU A 190 12.68 -6.69 -26.63
C GLU A 190 11.42 -7.11 -27.41
N ARG A 191 10.30 -6.39 -27.19
CA ARG A 191 9.02 -6.68 -27.87
C ARG A 191 9.10 -6.29 -29.34
N ASP A 192 9.69 -5.14 -29.62
CA ASP A 192 9.91 -4.65 -30.98
C ASP A 192 10.92 -5.50 -31.72
N TYR A 193 11.96 -5.99 -31.00
CA TYR A 193 12.94 -6.91 -31.56
C TYR A 193 12.30 -8.24 -31.98
N ALA A 194 11.48 -8.82 -31.10
CA ALA A 194 10.78 -10.08 -31.40
C ALA A 194 9.84 -9.91 -32.60
N PHE A 195 9.11 -8.78 -32.66
CA PHE A 195 8.25 -8.46 -33.80
C PHE A 195 9.05 -8.25 -35.09
N ALA A 196 10.13 -7.49 -35.05
CA ALA A 196 10.97 -7.26 -36.22
C ALA A 196 11.56 -8.54 -36.77
N LYS A 197 11.97 -9.49 -35.90
CA LYS A 197 12.43 -10.82 -36.33
C LYS A 197 11.32 -11.67 -36.99
N ALA A 198 10.10 -11.61 -36.44
CA ALA A 198 8.95 -12.35 -36.97
C ALA A 198 8.51 -11.84 -38.36
N PHE A 199 8.66 -10.55 -38.61
CA PHE A 199 8.22 -9.91 -39.87
C PHE A 199 9.36 -9.48 -40.79
N ASP A 200 10.60 -9.93 -40.55
CA ASP A 200 11.81 -9.63 -41.35
C ASP A 200 12.02 -8.12 -41.58
N LEU A 201 11.82 -7.33 -40.49
CA LEU A 201 11.97 -5.86 -40.52
C LEU A 201 13.39 -5.42 -40.14
N PRO A 202 13.84 -4.25 -40.62
CA PRO A 202 15.17 -3.75 -40.29
C PRO A 202 15.36 -3.51 -38.78
N ILE A 203 16.50 -3.90 -38.25
CA ILE A 203 16.92 -3.65 -36.87
C ILE A 203 18.13 -2.73 -36.90
N ARG A 204 18.01 -1.55 -36.25
CA ARG A 204 19.05 -0.53 -36.23
C ARG A 204 19.53 -0.28 -34.82
N ARG A 205 20.84 -0.43 -34.59
CA ARG A 205 21.48 -0.02 -33.35
C ARG A 205 21.74 1.48 -33.36
N VAL A 206 21.30 2.17 -32.31
CA VAL A 206 21.56 3.60 -32.09
C VAL A 206 22.17 3.89 -30.71
N ILE A 207 22.30 2.88 -29.87
CA ILE A 207 23.05 2.95 -28.62
C ILE A 207 24.05 1.79 -28.61
N GLU A 208 25.33 2.11 -28.45
CA GLU A 208 26.41 1.15 -28.34
C GLU A 208 26.64 0.79 -26.87
N GLY A 209 26.60 -0.51 -26.56
CA GLY A 209 26.83 -1.10 -25.26
C GLY A 209 26.85 -2.61 -25.36
N ASP A 210 27.27 -3.26 -24.28
CA ASP A 210 27.41 -4.72 -24.22
C ASP A 210 26.15 -5.40 -23.68
N ASN A 211 25.57 -6.32 -24.46
CA ASN A 211 24.50 -7.21 -24.02
C ASN A 211 24.94 -8.68 -24.21
N PRO A 212 25.40 -9.36 -23.13
CA PRO A 212 25.84 -10.75 -23.25
C PRO A 212 24.71 -11.74 -23.55
N ASP A 213 23.45 -11.36 -23.29
CA ASP A 213 22.26 -12.18 -23.52
C ASP A 213 21.57 -11.86 -24.86
N GLY A 214 22.13 -10.93 -25.65
CA GLY A 214 21.63 -10.55 -26.96
C GLY A 214 21.97 -11.56 -28.07
N ASP A 215 21.58 -11.21 -29.31
CA ASP A 215 21.97 -11.97 -30.50
C ASP A 215 23.49 -11.85 -30.80
N ALA A 216 23.93 -12.33 -31.97
CA ALA A 216 25.33 -12.26 -32.40
C ALA A 216 25.89 -10.82 -32.44
N ASP A 217 25.02 -9.82 -32.58
CA ASP A 217 25.35 -8.40 -32.57
C ASP A 217 25.08 -7.74 -31.19
N GLY A 218 24.70 -8.51 -30.14
CA GLY A 218 24.35 -8.03 -28.81
C GLY A 218 23.03 -7.24 -28.76
N LEU A 219 22.04 -7.58 -29.58
CA LEU A 219 20.74 -6.95 -29.64
C LEU A 219 19.61 -7.89 -29.14
N PRO A 220 18.50 -7.34 -28.59
CA PRO A 220 18.27 -5.91 -28.33
C PRO A 220 19.09 -5.41 -27.15
N TYR A 221 19.47 -4.14 -27.16
CA TYR A 221 20.21 -3.52 -26.09
C TYR A 221 19.39 -2.38 -25.43
N ALA A 222 18.87 -2.59 -24.24
CA ALA A 222 18.06 -1.63 -23.50
C ALA A 222 18.85 -0.76 -22.49
N GLY A 223 20.15 -1.01 -22.34
CA GLY A 223 21.02 -0.37 -21.36
C GLY A 223 21.49 1.05 -21.71
N ASP A 224 22.37 1.56 -20.88
CA ASP A 224 23.03 2.86 -21.06
C ASP A 224 24.31 2.68 -21.89
N GLY A 225 24.58 3.62 -22.79
CA GLY A 225 25.72 3.55 -23.71
C GLY A 225 25.94 4.85 -24.45
N VAL A 226 26.65 4.75 -25.56
CA VAL A 226 27.00 5.89 -26.42
C VAL A 226 26.12 5.88 -27.65
N LEU A 227 25.57 7.05 -28.03
CA LEU A 227 24.77 7.21 -29.25
C LEU A 227 25.62 6.99 -30.49
N VAL A 228 25.08 6.19 -31.42
CA VAL A 228 25.66 5.90 -32.74
C VAL A 228 24.53 5.87 -33.79
N ASN A 229 24.85 6.09 -35.05
CA ASN A 229 23.85 6.07 -36.14
C ASN A 229 22.62 6.95 -35.89
N SER A 230 22.81 8.02 -35.12
CA SER A 230 21.80 9.01 -34.81
C SER A 230 21.99 10.25 -35.70
N ALA A 231 22.04 11.44 -35.14
CA ALA A 231 22.43 12.62 -35.90
C ALA A 231 23.87 13.03 -35.50
N PRO A 232 24.64 13.69 -36.42
CA PRO A 232 26.03 14.05 -36.14
C PRO A 232 26.27 14.84 -34.84
N GLN A 233 25.28 15.61 -34.40
CA GLN A 233 25.34 16.41 -33.17
C GLN A 233 25.15 15.56 -31.92
N PHE A 234 24.60 14.35 -32.02
CA PHE A 234 24.34 13.45 -30.90
C PHE A 234 25.24 12.21 -30.88
N ASP A 235 25.80 11.81 -32.03
CA ASP A 235 26.71 10.67 -32.10
C ASP A 235 27.94 10.87 -31.22
N GLY A 236 28.29 9.86 -30.45
CA GLY A 236 29.39 9.87 -29.51
C GLY A 236 29.05 10.40 -28.10
N GLN A 237 27.81 10.89 -27.87
CA GLN A 237 27.37 11.32 -26.54
C GLN A 237 26.81 10.16 -25.73
N PRO A 238 26.93 10.19 -24.38
CA PRO A 238 26.20 9.28 -23.51
C PRO A 238 24.67 9.47 -23.70
N ASN A 239 23.93 8.38 -23.92
CA ASN A 239 22.50 8.46 -24.27
C ASN A 239 21.65 9.16 -23.21
N ARG A 240 21.97 9.00 -21.92
CA ARG A 240 21.23 9.66 -20.82
C ARG A 240 21.40 11.17 -20.78
N GLU A 241 22.57 11.66 -21.18
CA GLU A 241 22.86 13.10 -21.27
C GLU A 241 22.19 13.69 -22.52
N ALA A 242 22.33 13.01 -23.66
CA ALA A 242 21.73 13.43 -24.92
C ALA A 242 20.20 13.45 -24.92
N LEU A 243 19.55 12.68 -24.06
CA LEU A 243 18.08 12.57 -23.99
C LEU A 243 17.42 13.96 -23.88
N LYS A 244 17.90 14.82 -22.98
CA LYS A 244 17.38 16.18 -22.79
C LYS A 244 17.66 17.08 -24.00
N GLU A 245 18.84 16.96 -24.58
CA GLU A 245 19.24 17.74 -25.74
C GLU A 245 18.42 17.38 -26.98
N ILE A 246 18.09 16.09 -27.15
CA ILE A 246 17.23 15.60 -28.22
C ILE A 246 15.81 16.19 -28.09
N VAL A 247 15.25 16.24 -26.85
CA VAL A 247 13.93 16.86 -26.63
C VAL A 247 13.95 18.33 -26.97
N VAL A 248 14.95 19.09 -26.50
CA VAL A 248 15.09 20.53 -26.82
C VAL A 248 15.24 20.75 -28.34
N TRP A 249 16.00 19.88 -29.01
CA TRP A 249 16.13 19.92 -30.46
C TRP A 249 14.80 19.64 -31.17
N LEU A 250 14.05 18.61 -30.74
CA LEU A 250 12.72 18.30 -31.29
C LEU A 250 11.76 19.49 -31.17
N GLU A 251 11.78 20.18 -30.03
CA GLU A 251 10.98 21.39 -29.80
C GLU A 251 11.38 22.53 -30.76
N SER A 252 12.69 22.77 -30.93
CA SER A 252 13.20 23.83 -31.82
C SER A 252 12.84 23.58 -33.28
N GLU A 253 12.70 22.34 -33.71
CA GLU A 253 12.32 21.92 -35.04
C GLU A 253 10.80 21.80 -35.25
N GLY A 254 10.00 21.98 -34.16
CA GLY A 254 8.55 21.79 -34.21
C GLY A 254 8.11 20.35 -34.43
N LYS A 255 8.96 19.35 -34.10
CA LYS A 255 8.76 17.93 -34.34
C LYS A 255 8.32 17.15 -33.12
N GLY A 256 8.36 17.77 -31.94
CA GLY A 256 7.97 17.19 -30.67
C GLY A 256 8.09 18.19 -29.54
N LYS A 257 7.76 17.75 -28.33
CA LYS A 257 7.84 18.57 -27.12
C LYS A 257 8.08 17.68 -25.90
N LEU A 258 8.60 18.29 -24.82
CA LEU A 258 8.63 17.62 -23.53
C LEU A 258 7.20 17.25 -23.12
N ALA A 259 7.01 16.04 -22.63
CA ALA A 259 5.72 15.55 -22.18
C ALA A 259 5.86 14.73 -20.90
N VAL A 260 4.85 14.81 -20.06
CA VAL A 260 4.71 13.99 -18.85
C VAL A 260 3.44 13.18 -19.00
N ASN A 261 3.54 11.88 -18.83
CA ASN A 261 2.42 10.97 -18.82
C ASN A 261 2.30 10.27 -17.48
N TYR A 262 1.07 9.90 -17.13
CA TYR A 262 0.75 9.17 -15.91
C TYR A 262 0.07 7.84 -16.28
N ARG A 263 0.34 6.80 -15.50
CA ARG A 263 -0.43 5.56 -15.57
C ARG A 263 -1.78 5.71 -14.89
N LEU A 264 -1.84 6.58 -13.85
CA LEU A 264 -3.06 6.95 -13.15
C LEU A 264 -4.13 7.40 -14.16
N ARG A 265 -5.36 6.97 -13.96
CA ARG A 265 -6.53 7.38 -14.73
C ARG A 265 -7.53 8.06 -13.83
N ASP A 266 -8.44 8.82 -14.44
CA ASP A 266 -9.52 9.46 -13.71
C ASP A 266 -10.38 8.44 -12.97
N TRP A 267 -10.78 8.79 -11.78
CA TRP A 267 -11.53 7.91 -10.88
C TRP A 267 -12.97 7.80 -11.33
N LEU A 268 -13.37 6.62 -11.81
CA LEU A 268 -14.73 6.28 -12.20
C LEU A 268 -15.61 6.10 -10.96
N ILE A 269 -16.56 7.02 -10.75
CA ILE A 269 -17.44 6.99 -9.56
C ILE A 269 -18.82 6.40 -9.81
N SER A 270 -19.31 6.31 -11.03
CA SER A 270 -20.62 5.74 -11.35
C SER A 270 -20.73 4.26 -10.99
N ARG A 271 -21.83 3.86 -10.36
CA ARG A 271 -22.16 2.45 -10.09
C ARG A 271 -23.64 2.19 -10.38
N GLN A 272 -23.92 1.12 -11.12
CA GLN A 272 -25.25 0.65 -11.43
C GLN A 272 -25.78 -0.19 -10.25
N ARG A 273 -25.88 0.44 -9.08
CA ARG A 273 -26.29 -0.16 -7.81
C ARG A 273 -27.28 0.74 -7.09
N TYR A 274 -28.19 0.15 -6.32
CA TYR A 274 -29.06 0.93 -5.43
C TYR A 274 -28.27 1.54 -4.27
N TRP A 275 -27.38 0.75 -3.66
CA TRP A 275 -26.61 1.17 -2.49
C TRP A 275 -25.47 2.10 -2.88
N GLY A 276 -25.53 3.32 -2.42
CA GLY A 276 -24.55 4.36 -2.64
C GLY A 276 -25.17 5.74 -2.56
N CYS A 277 -24.34 6.78 -2.51
CA CYS A 277 -24.79 8.17 -2.56
C CYS A 277 -25.32 8.49 -3.96
N PRO A 278 -26.55 9.01 -4.13
CA PRO A 278 -27.04 9.45 -5.42
C PRO A 278 -26.17 10.56 -6.00
N ILE A 279 -25.92 10.51 -7.31
CA ILE A 279 -25.23 11.59 -8.02
C ILE A 279 -26.21 12.75 -8.19
N PRO A 280 -25.94 13.97 -7.65
CA PRO A 280 -26.91 15.05 -7.59
C PRO A 280 -27.01 15.81 -8.92
N ILE A 281 -27.39 15.10 -9.98
CA ILE A 281 -27.48 15.60 -11.36
C ILE A 281 -28.87 15.29 -11.93
N VAL A 282 -29.35 16.23 -12.74
CA VAL A 282 -30.56 16.10 -13.53
C VAL A 282 -30.19 16.27 -15.01
N ARG A 283 -30.69 15.38 -15.86
CA ARG A 283 -30.53 15.42 -17.33
C ARG A 283 -31.77 16.07 -17.95
N CYS A 284 -31.59 17.24 -18.50
CA CYS A 284 -32.65 18.01 -19.15
C CYS A 284 -32.44 18.02 -20.67
N PRO A 285 -33.50 17.72 -21.48
CA PRO A 285 -33.38 17.77 -22.94
C PRO A 285 -32.95 19.13 -23.50
N GLU A 286 -33.36 20.24 -22.83
CA GLU A 286 -33.09 21.60 -23.26
C GLU A 286 -31.81 22.20 -22.64
N CYS A 287 -31.52 21.86 -21.34
CA CYS A 287 -30.41 22.46 -20.59
C CYS A 287 -29.18 21.55 -20.51
N GLY A 288 -29.29 20.29 -20.93
CA GLY A 288 -28.24 19.29 -20.78
C GLY A 288 -28.09 18.80 -19.34
N ILE A 289 -26.88 18.72 -18.85
CA ILE A 289 -26.52 18.29 -17.50
C ILE A 289 -26.69 19.46 -16.53
N VAL A 290 -27.56 19.30 -15.52
CA VAL A 290 -27.89 20.35 -14.54
C VAL A 290 -27.65 19.81 -13.12
N PRO A 291 -26.83 20.46 -12.27
CA PRO A 291 -26.67 20.07 -10.89
C PRO A 291 -27.96 20.34 -10.08
N VAL A 292 -28.24 19.46 -9.12
CA VAL A 292 -29.33 19.70 -8.15
C VAL A 292 -28.94 20.87 -7.25
N PRO A 293 -29.80 21.90 -7.07
CA PRO A 293 -29.52 23.03 -6.20
C PRO A 293 -29.29 22.63 -4.73
N ASN A 294 -28.47 23.39 -4.02
CA ASN A 294 -28.12 23.07 -2.62
C ASN A 294 -29.31 23.00 -1.68
N ASP A 295 -30.35 23.80 -1.91
CA ASP A 295 -31.57 23.80 -1.12
C ASP A 295 -32.47 22.58 -1.39
N GLN A 296 -32.17 21.77 -2.39
CA GLN A 296 -32.82 20.50 -2.72
C GLN A 296 -32.00 19.27 -2.34
N LEU A 297 -30.87 19.45 -1.69
CA LEU A 297 -30.05 18.36 -1.16
C LEU A 297 -30.48 18.02 0.28
N PRO A 298 -30.32 16.75 0.68
CA PRO A 298 -29.81 15.61 -0.08
C PRO A 298 -30.82 15.02 -1.06
N VAL A 299 -30.34 14.43 -2.17
CA VAL A 299 -31.16 13.60 -3.04
C VAL A 299 -31.43 12.27 -2.32
N MET A 300 -32.67 12.03 -1.94
CA MET A 300 -33.05 10.82 -1.19
C MET A 300 -33.31 9.65 -2.13
N LEU A 301 -32.82 8.46 -1.77
CA LEU A 301 -33.08 7.23 -2.50
C LEU A 301 -34.57 6.82 -2.32
N PRO A 302 -35.27 6.39 -3.40
CA PRO A 302 -36.63 5.87 -3.29
C PRO A 302 -36.63 4.46 -2.71
N VAL A 303 -37.71 4.06 -2.08
CA VAL A 303 -37.94 2.64 -1.75
C VAL A 303 -38.33 1.91 -3.02
N ILE A 304 -37.61 0.84 -3.38
CA ILE A 304 -37.89 0.01 -4.55
C ILE A 304 -38.17 -1.43 -4.13
N GLU A 305 -38.86 -2.20 -4.97
CA GLU A 305 -39.26 -3.59 -4.66
C GLU A 305 -38.11 -4.57 -5.00
N ASP A 306 -37.35 -4.32 -6.07
CA ASP A 306 -36.28 -5.19 -6.54
C ASP A 306 -34.95 -4.43 -6.58
N TYR A 307 -33.99 -4.91 -5.80
CA TYR A 307 -32.64 -4.36 -5.70
C TYR A 307 -31.61 -5.08 -6.57
N ALA A 308 -32.03 -6.16 -7.25
CA ALA A 308 -31.13 -6.94 -8.08
C ALA A 308 -30.75 -6.18 -9.35
N PRO A 309 -29.46 -6.19 -9.76
CA PRO A 309 -29.04 -5.57 -10.99
C PRO A 309 -29.62 -6.31 -12.21
N GLN A 310 -30.11 -5.55 -13.19
CA GLN A 310 -30.75 -6.06 -14.41
C GLN A 310 -30.08 -5.51 -15.69
N GLY A 311 -28.77 -5.29 -15.67
CA GLY A 311 -28.03 -4.70 -16.79
C GLY A 311 -28.06 -3.17 -16.82
N GLN A 312 -28.83 -2.56 -15.94
CA GLN A 312 -28.88 -1.13 -15.67
C GLN A 312 -29.09 -0.89 -14.17
N SER A 313 -28.96 0.37 -13.73
CA SER A 313 -29.20 0.72 -12.32
C SER A 313 -30.60 0.31 -11.88
N PRO A 314 -30.77 -0.32 -10.70
CA PRO A 314 -32.09 -0.61 -10.15
C PRO A 314 -32.97 0.63 -9.95
N LEU A 315 -32.34 1.81 -9.77
CA LEU A 315 -33.06 3.09 -9.66
C LEU A 315 -33.77 3.50 -10.94
N ALA A 316 -33.31 3.04 -12.11
CA ALA A 316 -33.96 3.36 -13.40
C ALA A 316 -35.40 2.81 -13.50
N ALA A 317 -35.72 1.77 -12.71
CA ALA A 317 -37.09 1.25 -12.64
C ALA A 317 -38.03 2.12 -11.79
N ALA A 318 -37.51 3.00 -10.96
CA ALA A 318 -38.31 3.90 -10.11
C ALA A 318 -38.76 5.15 -10.88
N THR A 319 -39.61 5.00 -11.88
CA THR A 319 -40.00 6.05 -12.83
C THR A 319 -40.52 7.33 -12.17
N ASP A 320 -41.26 7.22 -11.08
CA ASP A 320 -41.78 8.38 -10.33
C ASP A 320 -40.65 9.19 -9.65
N TRP A 321 -39.55 8.52 -9.30
CA TRP A 321 -38.37 9.18 -8.74
C TRP A 321 -37.44 9.70 -9.83
N VAL A 322 -37.29 8.97 -10.93
CA VAL A 322 -36.42 9.35 -12.07
C VAL A 322 -36.96 10.62 -12.72
N ASN A 323 -38.26 10.66 -13.02
CA ASN A 323 -38.90 11.83 -13.66
C ASN A 323 -38.97 13.00 -12.67
N THR A 324 -38.46 14.14 -13.08
CA THR A 324 -38.41 15.36 -12.26
C THR A 324 -38.54 16.61 -13.12
N GLU A 325 -38.61 17.76 -12.49
CA GLU A 325 -38.51 19.04 -13.18
C GLU A 325 -37.08 19.54 -13.22
N CYS A 326 -36.67 20.12 -14.35
CA CYS A 326 -35.35 20.73 -14.48
C CYS A 326 -35.21 21.92 -13.54
N PRO A 327 -34.20 21.99 -12.64
CA PRO A 327 -34.04 23.13 -11.73
C PRO A 327 -33.75 24.44 -12.44
N ASN A 328 -33.29 24.40 -13.70
CA ASN A 328 -32.92 25.59 -14.47
C ASN A 328 -34.07 26.15 -15.32
N CYS A 329 -34.83 25.30 -16.02
CA CYS A 329 -35.87 25.76 -16.93
C CYS A 329 -37.30 25.36 -16.52
N GLY A 330 -37.50 24.51 -15.51
CA GLY A 330 -38.79 23.99 -15.08
C GLY A 330 -39.42 22.95 -16.02
N GLY A 331 -38.73 22.59 -17.12
CA GLY A 331 -39.20 21.57 -18.06
C GLY A 331 -39.01 20.14 -17.55
N PRO A 332 -39.60 19.14 -18.26
CA PRO A 332 -39.41 17.73 -17.92
C PRO A 332 -37.91 17.34 -18.00
N ALA A 333 -37.47 16.58 -17.02
CA ALA A 333 -36.10 16.12 -16.90
C ALA A 333 -36.01 14.79 -16.15
N GLU A 334 -34.85 14.16 -16.16
CA GLU A 334 -34.61 12.86 -15.52
C GLU A 334 -33.43 12.98 -14.53
N ARG A 335 -33.59 12.37 -13.33
CA ARG A 335 -32.50 12.25 -12.38
C ARG A 335 -31.47 11.26 -12.89
N GLU A 336 -30.20 11.49 -12.52
CA GLU A 336 -29.17 10.48 -12.67
C GLU A 336 -29.54 9.24 -11.84
N THR A 337 -29.41 8.05 -12.45
CA THR A 337 -29.80 6.78 -11.82
C THR A 337 -28.62 5.99 -11.27
N ASP A 338 -27.40 6.35 -11.63
CA ASP A 338 -26.22 5.76 -11.03
C ASP A 338 -25.99 6.33 -9.62
N THR A 339 -25.45 5.50 -8.74
CA THR A 339 -24.95 5.95 -7.42
C THR A 339 -23.45 6.09 -7.46
N MET A 340 -22.89 6.83 -6.50
CA MET A 340 -21.44 6.94 -6.36
C MET A 340 -20.84 5.65 -5.80
N ASP A 341 -19.62 5.35 -6.21
CA ASP A 341 -18.76 4.37 -5.58
C ASP A 341 -18.68 4.62 -4.07
N THR A 342 -18.79 3.57 -3.27
CA THR A 342 -18.70 3.67 -1.81
C THR A 342 -17.32 4.16 -1.32
N PHE A 343 -16.29 4.10 -2.15
CA PHE A 343 -15.01 4.76 -1.85
C PHE A 343 -15.11 6.29 -1.80
N VAL A 344 -16.13 6.90 -2.41
CA VAL A 344 -16.40 8.34 -2.24
C VAL A 344 -16.71 8.65 -0.78
N ASP A 345 -17.60 7.85 -0.15
CA ASP A 345 -17.93 8.01 1.27
C ASP A 345 -16.72 7.78 2.17
N SER A 346 -15.92 6.73 1.89
CA SER A 346 -14.73 6.42 2.67
C SER A 346 -13.61 7.46 2.51
N SER A 347 -13.66 8.28 1.45
CA SER A 347 -12.63 9.30 1.19
C SER A 347 -12.75 10.55 2.05
N TRP A 348 -13.85 10.72 2.81
CA TRP A 348 -14.06 11.90 3.64
C TRP A 348 -14.76 11.65 4.98
N TYR A 349 -15.15 10.41 5.32
CA TYR A 349 -15.87 10.09 6.56
C TYR A 349 -15.16 10.60 7.81
N PHE A 350 -13.82 10.57 7.84
CA PHE A 350 -13.00 11.05 8.94
C PHE A 350 -13.15 12.56 9.16
N LEU A 351 -13.42 13.34 8.13
CA LEU A 351 -13.76 14.76 8.23
C LEU A 351 -15.13 14.93 8.89
N ARG A 352 -16.13 14.15 8.43
CA ARG A 352 -17.48 14.18 9.00
C ARG A 352 -17.51 13.75 10.46
N TYR A 353 -16.64 12.83 10.88
CA TYR A 353 -16.56 12.37 12.25
C TYR A 353 -16.14 13.47 13.24
N CYS A 354 -15.41 14.48 12.78
CA CYS A 354 -15.03 15.61 13.62
C CYS A 354 -16.25 16.38 14.13
N ASP A 355 -17.34 16.45 13.34
CA ASP A 355 -18.55 17.20 13.64
C ASP A 355 -19.81 16.47 13.16
N ALA A 356 -19.97 15.22 13.58
CA ALA A 356 -20.99 14.29 13.08
C ALA A 356 -22.44 14.75 13.35
N SER A 357 -22.66 15.58 14.37
CA SER A 357 -23.99 16.06 14.77
C SER A 357 -24.39 17.40 14.13
N ASN A 358 -23.58 17.93 13.22
CA ASN A 358 -23.88 19.18 12.54
C ASN A 358 -24.94 18.96 11.44
N ASP A 359 -26.12 19.53 11.64
CA ASP A 359 -27.24 19.40 10.70
C ASP A 359 -27.28 20.53 9.64
N GLU A 360 -26.43 21.57 9.79
CA GLU A 360 -26.42 22.75 8.90
C GLU A 360 -25.31 22.66 7.83
N ALA A 361 -24.19 21.99 8.15
CA ALA A 361 -23.04 21.86 7.26
C ALA A 361 -22.37 20.49 7.41
N ALA A 362 -21.45 20.16 6.50
CA ALA A 362 -20.65 18.95 6.60
C ALA A 362 -19.78 18.93 7.86
N TRP A 363 -19.32 20.10 8.29
CA TRP A 363 -18.56 20.37 9.53
C TRP A 363 -18.43 21.87 9.82
N ASP A 364 -18.13 22.21 11.07
CA ASP A 364 -17.62 23.52 11.43
C ASP A 364 -16.11 23.60 11.13
N PRO A 365 -15.63 24.58 10.32
CA PRO A 365 -14.22 24.73 10.02
C PRO A 365 -13.31 24.91 11.25
N ALA A 366 -13.83 25.48 12.34
CA ALA A 366 -13.06 25.66 13.57
C ALA A 366 -12.80 24.32 14.26
N ILE A 367 -13.82 23.47 14.35
CA ILE A 367 -13.71 22.10 14.90
C ILE A 367 -12.75 21.28 14.04
N LEU A 368 -12.88 21.38 12.72
CA LEU A 368 -12.04 20.62 11.81
C LEU A 368 -10.55 21.00 11.94
N ARG A 369 -10.22 22.29 12.09
CA ARG A 369 -8.84 22.76 12.31
C ARG A 369 -8.22 22.21 13.60
N GLU A 370 -9.02 21.92 14.61
CA GLU A 370 -8.55 21.33 15.87
C GLU A 370 -8.21 19.84 15.72
N TRP A 371 -9.00 19.10 14.90
CA TRP A 371 -8.90 17.65 14.79
C TRP A 371 -8.07 17.14 13.61
N MET A 372 -7.90 17.95 12.57
CA MET A 372 -7.20 17.54 11.35
C MET A 372 -5.78 18.13 11.24
N PRO A 373 -4.84 17.41 10.62
CA PRO A 373 -4.95 16.04 10.09
C PRO A 373 -5.06 14.99 11.19
N VAL A 374 -5.56 13.80 10.87
CA VAL A 374 -5.58 12.65 11.78
C VAL A 374 -4.15 12.29 12.20
N ASP A 375 -3.89 12.24 13.51
CA ASP A 375 -2.53 12.04 14.05
C ASP A 375 -1.96 10.66 13.72
N GLN A 376 -2.77 9.61 13.88
CA GLN A 376 -2.39 8.22 13.61
C GLN A 376 -3.52 7.49 12.90
N TYR A 377 -3.25 6.98 11.71
CA TYR A 377 -4.17 6.16 10.94
C TYR A 377 -3.68 4.72 10.87
N ILE A 378 -4.60 3.76 11.00
CA ILE A 378 -4.27 2.33 11.05
C ILE A 378 -5.18 1.59 10.07
N GLY A 379 -4.58 0.82 9.14
CA GLY A 379 -5.35 0.07 8.15
C GLY A 379 -4.51 -0.94 7.39
N GLY A 380 -5.14 -1.76 6.54
CA GLY A 380 -4.46 -2.74 5.71
C GLY A 380 -3.69 -2.11 4.55
N VAL A 381 -2.58 -2.72 4.16
CA VAL A 381 -1.74 -2.25 3.05
C VAL A 381 -2.46 -2.28 1.70
N GLU A 382 -3.48 -3.11 1.54
CA GLU A 382 -4.33 -3.22 0.35
C GLU A 382 -5.01 -1.90 -0.03
N HIS A 383 -5.20 -1.00 0.95
CA HIS A 383 -5.78 0.32 0.73
C HIS A 383 -4.79 1.37 0.21
N ALA A 384 -3.52 1.01 0.02
CA ALA A 384 -2.48 1.95 -0.42
C ALA A 384 -2.86 2.70 -1.71
N ILE A 385 -3.40 1.99 -2.71
CA ILE A 385 -3.79 2.53 -4.02
C ILE A 385 -5.31 2.69 -4.18
N LEU A 386 -6.10 2.40 -3.15
CA LEU A 386 -7.55 2.55 -3.09
C LEU A 386 -7.90 3.71 -2.16
N HIS A 387 -8.49 3.40 -0.99
CA HIS A 387 -8.94 4.37 -0.01
C HIS A 387 -7.92 5.45 0.33
N LEU A 388 -6.64 5.08 0.59
CA LEU A 388 -5.62 6.05 0.99
C LEU A 388 -5.30 7.06 -0.13
N LEU A 389 -5.24 6.61 -1.38
CA LEU A 389 -5.02 7.48 -2.53
C LEU A 389 -6.21 8.42 -2.75
N TYR A 390 -7.42 7.87 -2.69
CA TYR A 390 -8.65 8.64 -2.86
C TYR A 390 -8.87 9.65 -1.73
N ALA A 391 -8.60 9.30 -0.48
CA ALA A 391 -8.70 10.21 0.66
C ALA A 391 -7.74 11.41 0.52
N ARG A 392 -6.50 11.17 0.06
CA ARG A 392 -5.53 12.22 -0.23
C ARG A 392 -6.02 13.15 -1.35
N PHE A 393 -6.48 12.57 -2.45
CA PHE A 393 -7.07 13.34 -3.56
C PHE A 393 -8.27 14.18 -3.07
N PHE A 394 -9.17 13.59 -2.30
CA PHE A 394 -10.38 14.25 -1.81
C PHE A 394 -10.04 15.45 -0.92
N CYS A 395 -9.06 15.30 -0.02
CA CYS A 395 -8.58 16.41 0.83
C CYS A 395 -8.02 17.55 -0.03
N LYS A 396 -7.17 17.24 -1.03
CA LYS A 396 -6.60 18.27 -1.91
C LYS A 396 -7.68 19.01 -2.71
N ALA A 397 -8.65 18.27 -3.24
CA ALA A 397 -9.75 18.87 -4.00
C ALA A 397 -10.63 19.76 -3.11
N LEU A 398 -10.94 19.31 -1.89
CA LEU A 398 -11.70 20.12 -0.92
C LEU A 398 -10.92 21.35 -0.42
N ALA A 399 -9.61 21.25 -0.29
CA ALA A 399 -8.74 22.38 0.05
C ALA A 399 -8.73 23.43 -1.08
N ASP A 400 -8.59 22.99 -2.32
CA ASP A 400 -8.64 23.89 -3.49
C ASP A 400 -10.02 24.59 -3.64
N LEU A 401 -11.08 23.91 -3.22
CA LEU A 401 -12.44 24.47 -3.17
C LEU A 401 -12.69 25.37 -1.95
N GLY A 402 -11.72 25.49 -1.03
CA GLY A 402 -11.81 26.34 0.16
C GLY A 402 -12.61 25.74 1.33
N HIS A 403 -12.80 24.42 1.34
CA HIS A 403 -13.51 23.71 2.40
C HIS A 403 -12.60 23.14 3.49
N LEU A 404 -11.29 23.01 3.21
CA LEU A 404 -10.27 22.51 4.14
C LEU A 404 -9.06 23.43 4.19
N ASP A 405 -8.33 23.36 5.31
CA ASP A 405 -7.04 24.04 5.50
C ASP A 405 -5.86 23.02 5.53
N VAL A 406 -6.13 21.75 5.19
CA VAL A 406 -5.12 20.67 5.18
C VAL A 406 -5.14 19.94 3.83
N ASP A 407 -3.96 19.61 3.32
CA ASP A 407 -3.78 18.91 2.04
C ASP A 407 -3.67 17.39 2.19
N GLU A 408 -3.25 16.91 3.37
CA GLU A 408 -3.09 15.49 3.66
C GLU A 408 -3.97 15.07 4.82
N PRO A 409 -4.75 13.97 4.67
CA PRO A 409 -5.73 13.55 5.70
C PRO A 409 -5.08 12.94 6.94
N PHE A 410 -3.94 12.23 6.79
CA PHE A 410 -3.35 11.39 7.83
C PHE A 410 -1.87 11.70 7.98
N ALA A 411 -1.47 12.26 9.14
CA ALA A 411 -0.09 12.62 9.41
C ALA A 411 0.82 11.39 9.47
N ARG A 412 0.39 10.33 10.18
CA ARG A 412 1.09 9.05 10.28
C ARG A 412 0.20 7.89 9.90
N LEU A 413 0.79 6.92 9.22
CA LEU A 413 0.12 5.68 8.83
C LEU A 413 0.85 4.48 9.45
N PHE A 414 0.08 3.56 10.01
CA PHE A 414 0.55 2.25 10.39
C PHE A 414 -0.22 1.18 9.60
N THR A 415 0.50 0.31 8.89
CA THR A 415 -0.11 -0.79 8.14
C THR A 415 0.07 -2.11 8.87
N GLN A 416 -1.04 -2.83 9.10
CA GLN A 416 -1.00 -4.16 9.71
C GLN A 416 -0.53 -5.20 8.68
N GLY A 417 0.18 -6.23 9.20
CA GLY A 417 0.43 -7.46 8.47
C GLY A 417 -0.85 -8.31 8.31
N MET A 418 -0.79 -9.27 7.42
CA MET A 418 -1.88 -10.21 7.15
C MET A 418 -1.85 -11.37 8.14
N ILE A 419 -3.01 -11.69 8.76
CA ILE A 419 -3.14 -12.93 9.52
C ILE A 419 -3.65 -14.02 8.57
N THR A 420 -2.80 -15.01 8.33
CA THR A 420 -3.08 -16.17 7.50
C THR A 420 -3.55 -17.36 8.34
N ARG A 421 -4.05 -18.40 7.70
CA ARG A 421 -4.27 -19.72 8.31
C ARG A 421 -3.77 -20.81 7.38
N ASP A 422 -2.89 -21.66 7.89
CA ASP A 422 -2.22 -22.70 7.10
C ASP A 422 -1.45 -22.10 5.91
N GLY A 423 -0.79 -20.96 6.11
CA GLY A 423 -0.01 -20.24 5.11
C GLY A 423 -0.83 -19.56 4.01
N ALA A 424 -2.16 -19.48 4.14
CA ALA A 424 -3.03 -18.89 3.14
C ALA A 424 -3.94 -17.80 3.72
N LYS A 425 -4.23 -16.76 2.89
CA LYS A 425 -5.21 -15.73 3.25
C LYS A 425 -6.55 -16.37 3.60
N MET A 426 -7.14 -15.94 4.73
CA MET A 426 -8.45 -16.41 5.16
C MET A 426 -9.53 -15.93 4.20
N SER A 427 -10.39 -16.85 3.73
CA SER A 427 -11.55 -16.52 2.91
C SER A 427 -12.70 -17.50 3.14
N LYS A 428 -13.93 -17.03 2.98
CA LYS A 428 -15.14 -17.89 3.10
C LYS A 428 -15.14 -19.01 2.06
N SER A 429 -14.66 -18.71 0.85
CA SER A 429 -14.59 -19.68 -0.27
C SER A 429 -13.61 -20.83 -0.01
N ARG A 430 -12.54 -20.59 0.77
CA ARG A 430 -11.56 -21.62 1.18
C ARG A 430 -11.98 -22.36 2.46
N GLY A 431 -12.96 -21.83 3.20
CA GLY A 431 -13.40 -22.44 4.46
C GLY A 431 -12.38 -22.37 5.61
N ASN A 432 -11.34 -21.54 5.48
CA ASN A 432 -10.26 -21.39 6.48
C ASN A 432 -10.43 -20.17 7.39
N VAL A 433 -11.63 -19.58 7.45
CA VAL A 433 -11.92 -18.41 8.28
C VAL A 433 -12.01 -18.81 9.75
N VAL A 434 -11.32 -18.07 10.62
CA VAL A 434 -11.46 -18.17 12.07
C VAL A 434 -12.57 -17.20 12.51
N SER A 435 -13.62 -17.74 13.15
CA SER A 435 -14.72 -16.92 13.66
C SER A 435 -14.33 -16.28 15.00
N PRO A 436 -14.29 -14.95 15.14
CA PRO A 436 -14.07 -14.29 16.41
C PRO A 436 -15.07 -14.74 17.49
N LYS A 437 -16.34 -14.95 17.11
CA LYS A 437 -17.38 -15.42 18.03
C LYS A 437 -17.02 -16.76 18.67
N ALA A 438 -16.53 -17.73 17.90
CA ALA A 438 -16.16 -19.05 18.43
C ALA A 438 -15.01 -18.96 19.45
N ILE A 439 -14.05 -18.06 19.23
CA ILE A 439 -12.94 -17.80 20.14
C ILE A 439 -13.44 -17.12 21.41
N VAL A 440 -14.26 -16.07 21.27
CA VAL A 440 -14.84 -15.35 22.41
C VAL A 440 -15.72 -16.26 23.27
N ASP A 441 -16.56 -17.09 22.67
CA ASP A 441 -17.43 -18.04 23.41
C ASP A 441 -16.61 -19.07 24.21
N ARG A 442 -15.43 -19.46 23.71
CA ARG A 442 -14.60 -20.49 24.36
C ARG A 442 -13.58 -19.91 25.35
N TYR A 443 -12.92 -18.81 25.04
CA TYR A 443 -11.77 -18.29 25.77
C TYR A 443 -11.98 -16.88 26.34
N GLY A 444 -13.10 -16.21 26.00
CA GLY A 444 -13.39 -14.83 26.38
C GLY A 444 -12.77 -13.80 25.43
N ALA A 445 -13.34 -12.59 25.46
CA ALA A 445 -12.92 -11.50 24.59
C ALA A 445 -11.48 -11.05 24.83
N ASP A 446 -11.04 -11.01 26.09
CA ASP A 446 -9.69 -10.59 26.45
C ASP A 446 -8.61 -11.54 25.91
N SER A 447 -8.88 -12.85 25.89
CA SER A 447 -7.96 -13.82 25.30
C SER A 447 -7.84 -13.63 23.78
N ALA A 448 -8.95 -13.35 23.09
CA ALA A 448 -8.96 -13.06 21.66
C ALA A 448 -8.19 -11.78 21.34
N ARG A 449 -8.46 -10.69 22.08
CA ARG A 449 -7.78 -9.39 21.91
C ARG A 449 -6.28 -9.49 22.15
N ALA A 450 -5.89 -10.04 23.29
CA ALA A 450 -4.48 -10.17 23.66
C ALA A 450 -3.73 -11.09 22.69
N TYR A 451 -4.36 -12.18 22.20
CA TYR A 451 -3.72 -13.08 21.24
C TYR A 451 -3.46 -12.42 19.88
N ILE A 452 -4.42 -11.70 19.32
CA ILE A 452 -4.23 -11.00 18.03
C ILE A 452 -3.06 -10.01 18.10
N LEU A 453 -2.84 -9.37 19.25
CA LEU A 453 -1.73 -8.43 19.45
C LEU A 453 -0.42 -9.12 19.85
N PHE A 454 -0.48 -10.40 20.25
CA PHE A 454 0.67 -11.19 20.69
C PHE A 454 1.25 -12.08 19.58
N ILE A 455 0.45 -12.48 18.58
CA ILE A 455 0.82 -13.48 17.56
C ILE A 455 2.10 -13.13 16.78
N GLY A 456 2.40 -11.86 16.62
CA GLY A 456 3.59 -11.36 15.91
C GLY A 456 3.73 -9.84 16.01
N ALA A 457 4.75 -9.30 15.38
CA ALA A 457 4.86 -7.85 15.18
C ALA A 457 3.67 -7.39 14.33
N PRO A 458 2.94 -6.34 14.72
CA PRO A 458 1.68 -5.98 14.07
C PRO A 458 1.81 -5.59 12.60
N ASP A 459 2.99 -5.17 12.15
CA ASP A 459 3.34 -4.80 10.77
C ASP A 459 3.82 -5.99 9.91
N GLN A 460 3.92 -7.20 10.51
CA GLN A 460 4.37 -8.41 9.84
C GLN A 460 3.23 -9.42 9.69
N ASP A 461 3.30 -10.22 8.63
CA ASP A 461 2.39 -11.34 8.45
C ASP A 461 2.59 -12.40 9.53
N ALA A 462 1.50 -13.00 9.99
CA ALA A 462 1.53 -14.06 10.99
C ALA A 462 0.53 -15.17 10.65
N ASP A 463 0.85 -16.41 11.06
CA ASP A 463 -0.05 -17.53 10.85
C ASP A 463 -0.83 -17.84 12.14
N TRP A 464 -2.15 -18.02 12.01
CA TRP A 464 -3.05 -18.28 13.14
C TRP A 464 -2.74 -19.62 13.81
N SER A 465 -2.68 -19.65 15.15
CA SER A 465 -2.53 -20.86 15.96
C SER A 465 -3.58 -20.93 17.06
N ASP A 466 -4.40 -21.98 17.06
CA ASP A 466 -5.39 -22.20 18.11
C ASP A 466 -4.72 -22.50 19.48
N GLU A 467 -3.54 -23.13 19.47
CA GLU A 467 -2.72 -23.37 20.66
C GLU A 467 -2.19 -22.08 21.29
N GLY A 468 -1.89 -21.09 20.43
CA GLY A 468 -1.45 -19.76 20.86
C GLY A 468 -2.54 -19.03 21.65
N VAL A 469 -3.81 -19.09 21.20
CA VAL A 469 -4.96 -18.54 21.94
C VAL A 469 -5.09 -19.16 23.32
N GLU A 470 -4.99 -20.49 23.40
CA GLU A 470 -5.04 -21.21 24.67
C GLU A 470 -3.88 -20.82 25.60
N GLY A 471 -2.69 -20.57 25.06
CA GLY A 471 -1.53 -20.06 25.81
C GLY A 471 -1.81 -18.71 26.47
N VAL A 472 -2.39 -17.77 25.72
CA VAL A 472 -2.79 -16.46 26.25
C VAL A 472 -3.90 -16.58 27.28
N HIS A 473 -4.89 -17.43 27.06
CA HIS A 473 -5.96 -17.68 28.03
C HIS A 473 -5.40 -18.22 29.38
N ARG A 474 -4.45 -19.17 29.35
CA ARG A 474 -3.77 -19.65 30.55
C ARG A 474 -2.98 -18.57 31.27
N PHE A 475 -2.34 -17.64 30.52
CA PHE A 475 -1.63 -16.51 31.08
C PHE A 475 -2.59 -15.56 31.83
N LEU A 476 -3.67 -15.13 31.20
CA LEU A 476 -4.67 -14.24 31.82
C LEU A 476 -5.34 -14.88 33.04
N SER A 477 -5.68 -16.15 32.95
CA SER A 477 -6.23 -16.92 34.09
C SER A 477 -5.23 -17.02 35.26
N ARG A 478 -3.93 -17.09 34.97
CA ARG A 478 -2.88 -17.09 36.01
C ARG A 478 -2.76 -15.74 36.69
N LEU A 479 -2.78 -14.64 35.91
CA LEU A 479 -2.77 -13.28 36.44
C LEU A 479 -3.92 -13.08 37.42
N TRP A 480 -5.15 -13.39 37.02
CA TRP A 480 -6.33 -13.26 37.85
C TRP A 480 -6.25 -14.11 39.13
N ARG A 481 -5.86 -15.40 39.01
CA ARG A 481 -5.75 -16.29 40.13
C ARG A 481 -4.71 -15.81 41.16
N LEU A 482 -3.53 -15.35 40.71
CA LEU A 482 -2.50 -14.82 41.61
C LEU A 482 -2.99 -13.56 42.33
N SER A 483 -3.74 -12.71 41.64
CA SER A 483 -4.33 -11.49 42.22
C SER A 483 -5.37 -11.85 43.31
N ALA A 484 -6.22 -12.85 43.04
CA ALA A 484 -7.20 -13.32 44.01
C ALA A 484 -6.51 -13.95 45.24
N GLU A 485 -5.46 -14.77 45.03
CA GLU A 485 -4.69 -15.36 46.13
C GLU A 485 -4.04 -14.31 47.03
N VAL A 486 -3.46 -13.24 46.45
CA VAL A 486 -2.85 -12.13 47.21
C VAL A 486 -3.93 -11.32 47.95
N ALA A 487 -5.06 -11.06 47.35
CA ALA A 487 -6.18 -10.37 47.99
C ALA A 487 -6.76 -11.14 49.17
N ASP A 488 -6.90 -12.46 49.05
CA ASP A 488 -7.41 -13.35 50.16
C ASP A 488 -6.44 -13.41 51.36
N HIS A 489 -5.13 -13.34 51.14
CA HIS A 489 -4.12 -13.37 52.19
C HIS A 489 -4.00 -12.08 52.99
N ASP A 490 -4.42 -10.97 52.49
CA ASP A 490 -4.38 -9.66 53.17
C ASP A 490 -5.18 -9.63 54.49
N ALA A 491 -6.21 -10.45 54.56
CA ALA A 491 -7.07 -10.57 55.77
C ALA A 491 -6.43 -11.34 56.94
N ALA A 492 -5.29 -12.00 56.76
CA ALA A 492 -4.76 -13.02 57.69
C ALA A 492 -3.41 -12.64 58.37
N GLY A 493 -2.81 -11.47 58.04
CA GLY A 493 -1.48 -11.08 58.55
C GLY A 493 -0.34 -11.62 57.70
N ALA A 494 0.10 -10.82 56.80
CA ALA A 494 1.00 -11.19 55.70
C ALA A 494 2.44 -11.47 56.10
N PRO A 495 3.12 -12.46 55.52
CA PRO A 495 4.57 -12.60 55.64
C PRO A 495 5.30 -11.45 54.98
N VAL A 496 6.31 -10.88 55.67
CA VAL A 496 7.15 -9.77 55.16
C VAL A 496 8.02 -10.21 53.97
N GLY A 497 8.22 -11.51 53.80
CA GLY A 497 9.04 -12.09 52.74
C GLY A 497 10.55 -11.90 52.93
N ASP A 498 11.32 -12.51 52.02
CA ASP A 498 12.77 -12.30 51.93
C ASP A 498 13.08 -10.99 51.19
N GLU A 499 13.95 -10.14 51.76
CA GLU A 499 14.33 -8.85 51.24
C GLU A 499 14.90 -8.93 49.82
N ALA A 500 15.69 -9.97 49.52
CA ALA A 500 16.25 -10.18 48.19
C ALA A 500 15.16 -10.51 47.16
N ALA A 501 14.19 -11.38 47.52
CA ALA A 501 13.06 -11.73 46.69
C ALA A 501 12.13 -10.53 46.44
N ASN A 502 11.87 -9.72 47.48
CA ASN A 502 11.10 -8.47 47.34
C ASN A 502 11.77 -7.50 46.35
N THR A 503 13.07 -7.27 46.53
CA THR A 503 13.85 -6.37 45.66
C THR A 503 13.87 -6.85 44.22
N GLU A 504 14.05 -8.17 44.00
CA GLU A 504 14.02 -8.76 42.66
C GLU A 504 12.67 -8.56 41.98
N LEU A 505 11.56 -8.80 42.69
CA LEU A 505 10.22 -8.67 42.16
C LEU A 505 9.83 -7.22 41.86
N ILE A 506 10.15 -6.29 42.75
CA ILE A 506 9.91 -4.85 42.54
C ILE A 506 10.72 -4.33 41.33
N ARG A 507 11.99 -4.78 41.22
CA ARG A 507 12.82 -4.44 40.05
C ARG A 507 12.23 -4.97 38.76
N LYS A 508 11.74 -6.22 38.75
CA LYS A 508 11.10 -6.82 37.56
C LYS A 508 9.83 -6.07 37.18
N ALA A 509 9.03 -5.60 38.13
CA ALA A 509 7.86 -4.77 37.87
C ALA A 509 8.26 -3.41 37.21
N ASN A 510 9.24 -2.73 37.77
CA ASN A 510 9.73 -1.46 37.19
C ASN A 510 10.34 -1.66 35.79
N TRP A 511 11.08 -2.73 35.57
CA TRP A 511 11.56 -3.10 34.24
C TRP A 511 10.40 -3.34 33.26
N ALA A 512 9.33 -3.98 33.70
CA ALA A 512 8.15 -4.21 32.85
C ALA A 512 7.46 -2.88 32.48
N ILE A 513 7.35 -1.93 33.42
CA ILE A 513 6.80 -0.60 33.14
C ILE A 513 7.63 0.11 32.04
N GLU A 514 8.95 0.19 32.22
CA GLU A 514 9.82 0.83 31.23
C GLU A 514 9.74 0.16 29.86
N LYS A 515 9.82 -1.19 29.85
CA LYS A 515 9.78 -1.99 28.61
C LYS A 515 8.46 -1.85 27.86
N VAL A 516 7.32 -2.03 28.54
CA VAL A 516 5.99 -1.95 27.93
C VAL A 516 5.70 -0.53 27.44
N THR A 517 6.01 0.50 28.25
CA THR A 517 5.84 1.90 27.86
C THR A 517 6.62 2.21 26.58
N GLY A 518 7.89 1.81 26.53
CA GLY A 518 8.74 2.05 25.36
C GLY A 518 8.32 1.26 24.12
N ASP A 519 7.83 0.03 24.27
CA ASP A 519 7.35 -0.80 23.17
C ASP A 519 6.04 -0.24 22.56
N MET A 520 5.14 0.27 23.41
CA MET A 520 3.86 0.84 22.97
C MET A 520 4.03 2.22 22.34
N ASP A 521 4.79 3.10 22.97
CA ASP A 521 4.91 4.52 22.58
C ASP A 521 5.57 4.70 21.20
N ARG A 522 6.63 3.95 20.91
CA ARG A 522 7.50 4.22 19.76
C ARG A 522 7.28 3.31 18.56
N ARG A 523 6.77 2.10 18.77
CA ARG A 523 6.83 1.04 17.75
C ARG A 523 5.55 0.24 17.59
N PHE A 524 4.54 0.45 18.41
CA PHE A 524 3.38 -0.45 18.50
C PHE A 524 3.79 -1.94 18.62
N ALA A 525 4.91 -2.21 19.34
CA ALA A 525 5.45 -3.55 19.51
C ALA A 525 4.65 -4.32 20.59
N PHE A 526 3.37 -4.53 20.34
CA PHE A 526 2.41 -5.08 21.29
C PHE A 526 2.78 -6.50 21.72
N ASN A 527 3.31 -7.31 20.81
CA ASN A 527 3.75 -8.67 21.10
C ASN A 527 4.87 -8.72 22.16
N THR A 528 5.84 -7.82 22.08
CA THR A 528 6.93 -7.74 23.07
C THR A 528 6.47 -7.09 24.37
N ALA A 529 5.52 -6.14 24.31
CA ALA A 529 4.87 -5.58 25.49
C ALA A 529 4.13 -6.66 26.30
N ILE A 530 3.28 -7.46 25.63
CA ILE A 530 2.55 -8.58 26.26
C ILE A 530 3.54 -9.62 26.82
N ALA A 531 4.61 -9.94 26.08
CA ALA A 531 5.65 -10.84 26.56
C ALA A 531 6.31 -10.35 27.86
N ALA A 532 6.59 -9.04 27.98
CA ALA A 532 7.15 -8.46 29.20
C ALA A 532 6.21 -8.59 30.40
N VAL A 533 4.89 -8.43 30.19
CA VAL A 533 3.89 -8.69 31.25
C VAL A 533 3.85 -10.17 31.61
N MET A 534 3.91 -11.08 30.62
CA MET A 534 3.98 -12.53 30.88
C MET A 534 5.21 -12.89 31.71
N GLU A 535 6.37 -12.28 31.43
CA GLU A 535 7.58 -12.45 32.23
C GLU A 535 7.40 -11.99 33.66
N LEU A 536 6.76 -10.82 33.88
CA LEU A 536 6.47 -10.31 35.22
C LEU A 536 5.56 -11.27 36.01
N VAL A 537 4.48 -11.75 35.40
CA VAL A 537 3.55 -12.73 36.04
C VAL A 537 4.24 -14.06 36.32
N ASN A 538 5.16 -14.51 35.47
CA ASN A 538 5.97 -15.70 35.71
C ASN A 538 6.92 -15.47 36.91
N GLU A 539 7.47 -14.28 37.06
CA GLU A 539 8.35 -13.91 38.17
C GLU A 539 7.57 -13.89 39.51
N VAL A 540 6.35 -13.32 39.50
CA VAL A 540 5.45 -13.46 40.68
C VAL A 540 5.22 -14.90 41.04
N SER A 541 4.94 -15.76 40.06
CA SER A 541 4.73 -17.22 40.31
C SER A 541 5.98 -17.89 40.87
N ARG A 542 7.17 -17.53 40.40
CA ARG A 542 8.45 -18.09 40.86
C ARG A 542 8.79 -17.71 42.30
N LEU A 543 8.53 -16.42 42.63
CA LEU A 543 8.87 -15.86 43.94
C LEU A 543 7.71 -15.92 44.95
N ARG A 544 6.61 -16.57 44.59
CA ARG A 544 5.36 -16.63 45.35
C ARG A 544 5.55 -17.01 46.86
N ASP A 545 6.41 -17.99 47.10
CA ASP A 545 6.62 -18.53 48.47
C ASP A 545 7.74 -17.78 49.24
N SER A 546 8.50 -16.89 48.55
CA SER A 546 9.64 -16.17 49.13
C SER A 546 9.43 -14.66 49.21
N ALA A 547 8.74 -14.06 48.28
CA ALA A 547 8.45 -12.63 48.30
C ALA A 547 7.28 -12.29 49.23
N GLY A 548 7.36 -11.16 49.91
CA GLY A 548 6.29 -10.63 50.74
C GLY A 548 5.07 -10.19 49.96
N LEU A 549 3.91 -10.10 50.62
CA LEU A 549 2.65 -9.77 49.95
C LEU A 549 2.64 -8.37 49.32
N ASP A 550 3.29 -7.38 49.96
CA ASP A 550 3.38 -6.03 49.42
C ASP A 550 4.10 -6.00 48.07
N ALA A 551 5.22 -6.73 47.95
CA ALA A 551 5.95 -6.83 46.68
C ALA A 551 5.16 -7.61 45.62
N GLN A 552 4.45 -8.67 46.00
CA GLN A 552 3.58 -9.43 45.09
C GLN A 552 2.39 -8.58 44.62
N ARG A 553 1.75 -7.84 45.54
CA ARG A 553 0.66 -6.91 45.25
C ARG A 553 1.12 -5.84 44.23
N PHE A 554 2.21 -5.13 44.51
CA PHE A 554 2.77 -4.13 43.60
C PHE A 554 3.04 -4.70 42.20
N ALA A 555 3.61 -5.89 42.11
CA ALA A 555 3.89 -6.55 40.84
C ALA A 555 2.62 -6.92 40.06
N LEU A 556 1.55 -7.38 40.74
CA LEU A 556 0.29 -7.78 40.12
C LEU A 556 -0.58 -6.55 39.75
N GLU A 557 -0.59 -5.48 40.54
CA GLU A 557 -1.17 -4.18 40.19
C GLU A 557 -0.50 -3.62 38.95
N THR A 558 0.84 -3.65 38.90
CA THR A 558 1.63 -3.28 37.74
C THR A 558 1.28 -4.13 36.51
N ALA A 559 1.27 -5.46 36.66
CA ALA A 559 0.95 -6.37 35.56
C ALA A 559 -0.47 -6.13 35.01
N SER A 560 -1.45 -5.86 35.90
CA SER A 560 -2.83 -5.54 35.50
C SER A 560 -2.88 -4.21 34.75
N SER A 561 -2.21 -3.17 35.24
CA SER A 561 -2.15 -1.86 34.60
C SER A 561 -1.52 -1.93 33.19
N LEU A 562 -0.39 -2.62 33.07
CA LEU A 562 0.32 -2.76 31.80
C LEU A 562 -0.43 -3.64 30.78
N CYS A 563 -1.21 -4.62 31.26
CA CYS A 563 -2.00 -5.51 30.40
C CYS A 563 -3.39 -4.95 30.04
N PHE A 564 -3.85 -3.91 30.70
CA PHE A 564 -5.17 -3.31 30.54
C PHE A 564 -5.53 -2.95 29.08
N PRO A 565 -4.67 -2.34 28.27
CA PRO A 565 -5.00 -2.04 26.88
C PRO A 565 -5.30 -3.29 26.04
N PHE A 566 -4.74 -4.44 26.39
CA PHE A 566 -4.85 -5.70 25.68
C PHE A 566 -6.02 -6.56 26.17
N ALA A 567 -6.23 -6.60 27.49
CA ALA A 567 -7.20 -7.46 28.16
C ALA A 567 -7.95 -6.71 29.26
N PRO A 568 -8.83 -5.73 28.91
CA PRO A 568 -9.39 -4.76 29.85
C PRO A 568 -10.26 -5.38 30.94
N HIS A 569 -11.01 -6.43 30.65
CA HIS A 569 -11.99 -6.97 31.62
C HIS A 569 -11.31 -7.74 32.75
N VAL A 570 -10.46 -8.72 32.43
CA VAL A 570 -9.77 -9.54 33.43
C VAL A 570 -8.79 -8.72 34.26
N THR A 571 -8.15 -7.71 33.65
CA THR A 571 -7.18 -6.85 34.38
C THR A 571 -7.86 -5.85 35.30
N THR A 572 -9.02 -5.33 34.92
CA THR A 572 -9.85 -4.51 35.80
C THR A 572 -10.31 -5.30 37.02
N ASP A 573 -10.80 -6.50 36.82
CA ASP A 573 -11.22 -7.41 37.90
C ASP A 573 -10.06 -7.73 38.85
N ALA A 574 -8.90 -8.11 38.28
CA ALA A 574 -7.69 -8.41 39.04
C ALA A 574 -7.20 -7.21 39.87
N TYR A 575 -7.19 -6.02 39.26
CA TYR A 575 -6.79 -4.78 39.95
C TYR A 575 -7.77 -4.42 41.07
N HIS A 576 -9.06 -4.50 40.80
CA HIS A 576 -10.09 -4.23 41.81
C HIS A 576 -10.02 -5.18 43.01
N LEU A 577 -9.74 -6.45 42.79
CA LEU A 577 -9.51 -7.43 43.88
C LEU A 577 -8.34 -7.00 44.79
N LEU A 578 -7.27 -6.45 44.21
CA LEU A 578 -6.07 -6.07 44.95
C LEU A 578 -6.22 -4.73 45.70
N THR A 579 -6.94 -3.76 45.09
CA THR A 579 -6.94 -2.35 45.55
C THR A 579 -8.30 -1.83 46.00
N GLY A 580 -9.39 -2.43 45.53
CA GLY A 580 -10.75 -1.90 45.67
C GLY A 580 -11.07 -0.75 44.72
N GLU A 581 -10.12 -0.32 43.87
CA GLU A 581 -10.25 0.83 42.95
C GLU A 581 -10.54 0.38 41.51
N GLN A 582 -10.94 1.34 40.66
CA GLN A 582 -11.19 1.10 39.25
C GLN A 582 -9.92 1.38 38.43
N LEU A 583 -9.45 0.42 37.67
CA LEU A 583 -8.20 0.51 36.91
C LEU A 583 -8.23 1.61 35.84
N TRP A 584 -9.36 1.83 35.16
CA TRP A 584 -9.48 2.86 34.13
C TRP A 584 -9.43 4.31 34.65
N GLU A 585 -9.54 4.52 35.97
CA GLU A 585 -9.41 5.81 36.63
C GLU A 585 -7.97 6.07 37.09
N GLN A 586 -7.10 5.06 36.98
CA GLN A 586 -5.71 5.16 37.43
C GLN A 586 -4.79 5.67 36.32
N PRO A 587 -3.76 6.44 36.67
CA PRO A 587 -2.75 6.88 35.71
C PRO A 587 -1.91 5.68 35.25
N TRP A 588 -1.32 5.81 34.04
CA TRP A 588 -0.32 4.85 33.58
C TRP A 588 0.86 4.77 34.55
N PRO A 589 1.34 3.58 34.93
CA PRO A 589 2.39 3.44 35.92
C PRO A 589 3.72 4.03 35.42
N THR A 590 4.47 4.65 36.34
CA THR A 590 5.78 5.22 36.07
C THR A 590 6.86 4.36 36.72
N ALA A 591 7.92 4.03 35.96
CA ALA A 591 9.03 3.25 36.50
C ALA A 591 9.88 4.09 37.47
N ASP A 592 10.26 3.50 38.60
CA ASP A 592 11.26 4.06 39.50
C ASP A 592 12.67 3.73 38.96
N ALA A 593 13.34 4.73 38.39
CA ALA A 593 14.66 4.60 37.81
C ALA A 593 15.71 4.10 38.84
N ALA A 594 15.58 4.44 40.12
CA ALA A 594 16.52 3.98 41.16
C ALA A 594 16.48 2.47 41.36
N THR A 595 15.31 1.85 41.19
CA THR A 595 15.18 0.38 41.29
C THR A 595 15.74 -0.37 40.08
N LEU A 596 15.92 0.31 38.94
CA LEU A 596 16.47 -0.25 37.72
C LEU A 596 18.00 -0.20 37.66
N GLU A 597 18.62 0.65 38.46
CA GLU A 597 20.06 0.68 38.60
C GLU A 597 20.56 -0.67 39.15
N ARG A 598 21.53 -1.24 38.46
CA ARG A 598 22.23 -2.47 38.88
C ARG A 598 23.68 -2.14 39.14
N ASP A 599 24.18 -2.57 40.27
CA ASP A 599 25.62 -2.48 40.56
C ASP A 599 26.43 -3.36 39.59
N THR A 600 25.81 -4.43 39.08
CA THR A 600 26.43 -5.38 38.15
C THR A 600 25.48 -5.78 37.02
N TYR A 601 26.03 -6.22 35.90
CA TYR A 601 25.27 -6.87 34.82
C TYR A 601 26.03 -8.05 34.23
N GLU A 602 25.31 -8.95 33.60
CA GLU A 602 25.86 -10.12 32.92
C GLU A 602 26.39 -9.72 31.54
N LEU A 603 27.72 -9.72 31.37
CA LEU A 603 28.41 -9.43 30.13
C LEU A 603 28.46 -10.68 29.27
N VAL A 604 27.92 -10.63 28.07
CA VAL A 604 27.97 -11.71 27.08
C VAL A 604 29.34 -11.75 26.43
N CYS A 605 30.07 -12.87 26.57
CA CYS A 605 31.41 -13.04 26.00
C CYS A 605 31.34 -13.96 24.75
N GLN A 606 31.78 -13.41 23.61
CA GLN A 606 31.76 -14.10 22.33
C GLN A 606 33.19 -14.30 21.81
N VAL A 607 33.42 -15.41 21.08
CA VAL A 607 34.63 -15.66 20.27
C VAL A 607 34.18 -15.91 18.83
N ASN A 608 34.66 -15.08 17.90
CA ASN A 608 34.27 -15.09 16.49
C ASN A 608 32.75 -15.05 16.29
N GLY A 609 32.04 -14.18 17.05
CA GLY A 609 30.61 -13.98 16.97
C GLY A 609 29.74 -15.06 17.63
N LYS A 610 30.34 -16.11 18.23
CA LYS A 610 29.60 -17.16 18.91
C LYS A 610 29.70 -16.98 20.43
N LEU A 611 28.57 -17.05 21.13
CA LEU A 611 28.49 -17.03 22.60
C LEU A 611 29.36 -18.16 23.17
N ARG A 612 30.24 -17.78 24.13
CA ARG A 612 31.15 -18.74 24.81
C ARG A 612 30.98 -18.70 26.31
N ASP A 613 30.77 -17.54 26.88
CA ASP A 613 30.63 -17.37 28.31
C ASP A 613 29.77 -16.17 28.68
N ARG A 614 29.41 -16.07 29.95
CA ARG A 614 28.72 -14.95 30.55
C ARG A 614 29.38 -14.65 31.89
N VAL A 615 29.80 -13.41 32.10
CA VAL A 615 30.47 -12.99 33.31
C VAL A 615 29.76 -11.79 33.93
N GLU A 616 29.63 -11.80 35.24
CA GLU A 616 29.07 -10.65 35.96
C GLU A 616 30.14 -9.56 36.10
N VAL A 617 29.80 -8.34 35.70
CA VAL A 617 30.69 -7.16 35.72
C VAL A 617 29.97 -5.97 36.34
N ALA A 618 30.73 -5.04 36.92
CA ALA A 618 30.16 -3.81 37.46
C ALA A 618 29.50 -2.96 36.36
N SER A 619 28.39 -2.29 36.68
CA SER A 619 27.64 -1.49 35.72
C SER A 619 28.44 -0.27 35.20
N ASP A 620 29.35 0.24 36.00
CA ASP A 620 30.25 1.35 35.70
C ASP A 620 31.62 0.87 35.18
N ALA A 621 31.77 -0.44 34.88
CA ALA A 621 33.03 -1.00 34.40
C ALA A 621 33.51 -0.33 33.12
N SER A 622 34.75 0.12 33.10
CA SER A 622 35.37 0.70 31.93
C SER A 622 35.53 -0.32 30.80
N LYS A 623 35.74 0.18 29.59
CA LYS A 623 35.93 -0.68 28.41
C LYS A 623 37.06 -1.69 28.63
N GLU A 624 38.15 -1.25 29.25
CA GLU A 624 39.34 -2.06 29.58
C GLU A 624 39.00 -3.14 30.60
N GLN A 625 38.14 -2.82 31.61
CA GLN A 625 37.68 -3.79 32.61
C GLN A 625 36.78 -4.83 31.98
N LEU A 626 35.86 -4.43 31.08
CA LEU A 626 35.00 -5.35 30.33
C LEU A 626 35.79 -6.30 29.44
N GLU A 627 36.79 -5.77 28.75
CA GLU A 627 37.70 -6.56 27.93
C GLU A 627 38.49 -7.57 28.78
N ALA A 628 39.04 -7.12 29.91
CA ALA A 628 39.79 -7.97 30.85
C ALA A 628 38.89 -9.08 31.44
N ALA A 629 37.64 -8.75 31.83
CA ALA A 629 36.69 -9.72 32.36
C ALA A 629 36.33 -10.78 31.30
N ALA A 630 36.06 -10.35 30.07
CA ALA A 630 35.74 -11.29 28.98
C ALA A 630 36.96 -12.19 28.60
N MET A 631 38.14 -11.62 28.58
CA MET A 631 39.38 -12.39 28.36
C MET A 631 39.68 -13.39 29.48
N ALA A 632 39.33 -13.07 30.73
CA ALA A 632 39.55 -13.96 31.88
C ALA A 632 38.49 -15.07 31.98
N ALA A 633 37.40 -14.99 31.23
CA ALA A 633 36.29 -15.95 31.31
C ALA A 633 36.72 -17.38 30.94
N PRO A 634 36.47 -18.39 31.75
CA PRO A 634 37.00 -19.76 31.58
C PRO A 634 36.68 -20.37 30.21
N ASN A 635 35.44 -20.27 29.75
CA ASN A 635 35.03 -20.84 28.47
C ASN A 635 35.59 -20.02 27.28
N VAL A 636 35.82 -18.74 27.43
CA VAL A 636 36.52 -17.93 26.43
C VAL A 636 37.94 -18.39 26.28
N GLN A 637 38.67 -18.61 27.38
CA GLN A 637 40.06 -19.10 27.38
C GLN A 637 40.19 -20.47 26.68
N VAL A 638 39.26 -21.38 26.91
CA VAL A 638 39.22 -22.69 26.22
C VAL A 638 39.12 -22.50 24.69
N HIS A 639 38.38 -21.51 24.22
CA HIS A 639 38.18 -21.26 22.79
C HIS A 639 39.27 -20.41 22.17
N LEU A 640 40.02 -19.65 22.96
CA LEU A 640 41.24 -18.94 22.51
C LEU A 640 42.38 -19.92 22.25
N ASP A 641 42.46 -20.99 23.05
CA ASP A 641 43.48 -22.04 22.92
C ASP A 641 44.91 -21.47 22.80
N GLY A 642 45.22 -20.47 23.64
CA GLY A 642 46.52 -19.80 23.66
C GLY A 642 46.79 -18.82 22.51
N ARG A 643 45.82 -18.56 21.63
CA ARG A 643 45.92 -17.59 20.54
C ARG A 643 45.70 -16.17 21.05
N GLU A 644 46.46 -15.23 20.53
CA GLU A 644 46.25 -13.80 20.79
C GLU A 644 45.06 -13.26 19.95
N PRO A 645 44.21 -12.38 20.51
CA PRO A 645 43.14 -11.75 19.77
C PRO A 645 43.68 -10.82 18.69
N ASN A 646 43.16 -10.95 17.48
CA ASN A 646 43.40 -9.98 16.41
C ASN A 646 42.63 -8.66 16.64
N LYS A 647 41.47 -8.74 17.29
CA LYS A 647 40.63 -7.59 17.60
C LYS A 647 39.65 -7.95 18.74
N VAL A 648 39.44 -7.02 19.65
CA VAL A 648 38.39 -7.11 20.67
C VAL A 648 37.36 -5.98 20.43
N ILE A 649 36.12 -6.33 20.31
CA ILE A 649 34.98 -5.42 20.10
C ILE A 649 34.17 -5.41 21.39
N VAL A 650 34.17 -4.28 22.09
CA VAL A 650 33.40 -4.07 23.31
C VAL A 650 32.16 -3.23 23.00
N VAL A 651 30.99 -3.75 23.34
CA VAL A 651 29.73 -3.02 23.34
C VAL A 651 29.27 -2.89 24.80
N PRO A 652 29.50 -1.73 25.43
CA PRO A 652 29.15 -1.55 26.83
C PRO A 652 27.69 -1.87 27.12
N GLY A 653 27.43 -2.51 28.27
CA GLY A 653 26.08 -2.93 28.64
C GLY A 653 25.52 -4.14 27.89
N LYS A 654 26.28 -4.71 26.91
CA LYS A 654 25.78 -5.84 26.09
C LYS A 654 26.76 -7.01 25.96
N LEU A 655 27.87 -6.81 25.26
CA LEU A 655 28.77 -7.90 24.95
C LEU A 655 30.21 -7.48 24.68
N VAL A 656 31.11 -8.44 24.79
CA VAL A 656 32.46 -8.39 24.26
C VAL A 656 32.64 -9.51 23.23
N ASN A 657 33.05 -9.18 22.02
CA ASN A 657 33.36 -10.14 20.98
C ASN A 657 34.86 -10.14 20.67
N ILE A 658 35.50 -11.28 20.88
CA ILE A 658 36.92 -11.50 20.69
C ILE A 658 37.12 -12.18 19.35
N VAL A 659 37.86 -11.55 18.45
CA VAL A 659 38.15 -12.09 17.11
C VAL A 659 39.53 -12.66 17.11
N VAL A 660 39.67 -13.95 16.83
CA VAL A 660 40.90 -14.70 16.65
C VAL A 660 40.98 -15.26 15.25
N GLY A 661 42.21 -15.33 14.71
CA GLY A 661 42.48 -15.90 13.40
C GLY A 661 42.45 -17.42 13.36
#